data_66cd36fea82fd375cf557076394c4d5a
#
_entry.id   66cd36fea82fd375cf557076394c4d5a
#
_cell.length_a   1.000
_cell.length_b   1.000
_cell.length_c   1.000
_cell.angle_alpha   90.00
_cell.angle_beta   90.00
_cell.angle_gamma   90.00
#
_symmetry.space_group_name_H-M   'P 1'
#
loop_
_entity.id
_entity.type
_entity.pdbx_description
1 polymer ?
#
loop_
_entity_poly.entity_id
_entity_poly.type
_entity_poly.pdbx_seq_one_letter_code
_entity_poly.pdbx_strand_id
1 'polypeptide(L)'
;TYSSSNRSYTNRLMATYSSGIIEGGWAYALSMGRRWGDEGYQDATFYDSNSLFISVEKKISNKHSINFTGIYAPNRRGKSSPNTQEVYDLKNIRYNDYWGWHDGKKRNSRVKRVVEPIIMLNHYWSIDDRTSLNTNIGYQFGELGNSRLDYAGGANPSPSYYQDLPSYYLADNNGPDYEGAYLAQQNFENDGQINWNRIYDANLTNSVANENAAYVQYEDRSDDKQLTINTIFKKEFNDNISFNSTLNYKKLVSNNFAQITDMLGGSGYSNIDSFDNLQYDLLNPNLIVGEGDKFKYNYNLFADVITAYSQVVFKYNKLDFYLAASYTDTNYQREGLFDNEANTGNSYGKGEKINFSGIGTKAGFTYKFSGKHILDFNSAYITKAPSFRNTFTNSRVNHNVVGVDANGLINNNPISEEKITAFDANYIYRSPIINARLTGFYTNIKDANEISFYYADGLVGFEETNEFVQEILQGIDKKYFGAELGIEAQITSTVKLKGAASVGQYTYDNNPNLYLASDNNTVSMGESNLKNYKLAGGPQRAYSVGFEYRDPNYWWFGATANFFTNTYLDISPLTRTQNFYLAQDGLPFNDYDTSTARELLKQEKFEAYMVVNAVGGKSWKIDDYYIGLFATINNILNHEYKTGGFEQGRNANYQELSADVNKPRRVFGPKYWYGRGTNYFLNLYFRF
;
A
#
# COMPACT_ATOMS: atom_id res chain seq x y z
N THR A 1 -20.50 6.87 20.94
CA THR A 1 -20.91 6.45 19.57
C THR A 1 -20.88 4.94 19.44
N TYR A 2 -21.90 4.37 18.78
CA TYR A 2 -21.92 3.00 18.32
C TYR A 2 -22.07 2.97 16.80
N SER A 3 -21.33 2.09 16.12
CA SER A 3 -21.45 1.93 14.68
C SER A 3 -21.50 0.46 14.29
N SER A 4 -22.26 0.15 13.24
CA SER A 4 -22.33 -1.17 12.62
C SER A 4 -22.02 -1.07 11.12
N SER A 5 -21.36 -2.09 10.56
CA SER A 5 -20.91 -2.12 9.18
C SER A 5 -20.68 -3.57 8.71
N ASN A 6 -20.76 -3.81 7.42
CA ASN A 6 -20.34 -5.08 6.80
C ASN A 6 -19.07 -4.92 5.92
N ARG A 7 -18.25 -3.90 6.21
CA ARG A 7 -17.02 -3.61 5.42
C ARG A 7 -15.79 -4.36 5.96
N SER A 8 -15.09 -3.72 6.90
CA SER A 8 -13.83 -4.27 7.47
C SER A 8 -14.03 -4.75 8.92
N TYR A 9 -15.03 -4.23 9.61
CA TYR A 9 -15.44 -4.65 10.96
C TYR A 9 -16.97 -4.55 11.06
N THR A 10 -17.54 -5.34 11.95
CA THR A 10 -19.01 -5.36 12.15
C THR A 10 -19.45 -4.31 13.15
N ASN A 11 -18.70 -4.12 14.22
CA ASN A 11 -19.06 -3.27 15.33
C ASN A 11 -17.95 -2.29 15.71
N ARG A 12 -18.35 -1.10 16.15
CA ARG A 12 -17.49 -0.10 16.76
C ARG A 12 -18.18 0.57 17.94
N LEU A 13 -17.52 0.63 19.08
CA LEU A 13 -17.92 1.44 20.22
C LEU A 13 -16.84 2.48 20.50
N MET A 14 -17.21 3.73 20.76
CA MET A 14 -16.26 4.79 21.09
C MET A 14 -16.89 5.76 22.08
N ALA A 15 -16.11 6.13 23.09
CA ALA A 15 -16.40 7.19 24.04
C ALA A 15 -15.29 8.24 24.00
N THR A 16 -15.66 9.51 24.04
CA THR A 16 -14.71 10.63 24.09
C THR A 16 -15.18 11.64 25.11
N TYR A 17 -14.26 12.09 25.94
CA TYR A 17 -14.46 13.18 26.89
C TYR A 17 -13.43 14.28 26.64
N SER A 18 -13.85 15.53 26.72
CA SER A 18 -12.99 16.71 26.68
C SER A 18 -13.47 17.72 27.70
N SER A 19 -12.56 18.16 28.57
CA SER A 19 -12.89 19.12 29.63
C SER A 19 -13.00 20.56 29.13
N GLY A 20 -12.44 20.88 27.95
CA GLY A 20 -12.09 22.26 27.61
C GLY A 20 -10.99 22.80 28.55
N ILE A 21 -10.75 24.11 28.53
CA ILE A 21 -9.82 24.76 29.46
C ILE A 21 -10.55 24.99 30.79
N ILE A 22 -10.05 24.34 31.86
CA ILE A 22 -10.57 24.48 33.22
C ILE A 22 -9.71 25.44 34.03
N GLU A 23 -10.16 25.71 35.30
CA GLU A 23 -9.44 26.56 36.22
C GLU A 23 -8.00 26.10 36.42
N GLY A 24 -7.07 27.04 36.52
CA GLY A 24 -5.64 26.74 36.56
C GLY A 24 -5.02 26.46 35.19
N GLY A 25 -5.76 26.59 34.07
CA GLY A 25 -5.24 26.49 32.68
C GLY A 25 -4.92 25.07 32.23
N TRP A 26 -5.61 24.08 32.76
CA TRP A 26 -5.52 22.69 32.28
C TRP A 26 -6.62 22.36 31.28
N ALA A 27 -6.31 21.48 30.34
CA ALA A 27 -7.30 20.85 29.46
C ALA A 27 -6.97 19.36 29.28
N TYR A 28 -8.00 18.51 29.27
CA TYR A 28 -7.88 17.06 29.14
C TYR A 28 -8.78 16.57 28.02
N ALA A 29 -8.28 15.66 27.20
CA ALA A 29 -9.07 14.89 26.28
C ALA A 29 -8.72 13.42 26.40
N LEU A 30 -9.75 12.57 26.53
CA LEU A 30 -9.64 11.13 26.60
C LEU A 30 -10.60 10.51 25.59
N SER A 31 -10.12 9.59 24.77
CA SER A 31 -10.98 8.82 23.88
C SER A 31 -10.61 7.34 23.94
N MET A 32 -11.62 6.49 24.11
CA MET A 32 -11.50 5.04 24.09
C MET A 32 -12.38 4.47 23.00
N GLY A 33 -11.86 3.47 22.30
CA GLY A 33 -12.60 2.82 21.22
C GLY A 33 -12.32 1.32 21.12
N ARG A 34 -13.33 0.59 20.70
CA ARG A 34 -13.28 -0.83 20.36
C ARG A 34 -13.86 -1.02 18.97
N ARG A 35 -13.17 -1.74 18.11
CA ARG A 35 -13.68 -2.18 16.81
C ARG A 35 -13.47 -3.68 16.69
N TRP A 36 -14.52 -4.39 16.27
CA TRP A 36 -14.44 -5.85 16.14
C TRP A 36 -15.40 -6.38 15.10
N GLY A 37 -15.08 -7.53 14.59
CA GLY A 37 -15.91 -8.31 13.67
C GLY A 37 -15.17 -9.59 13.29
N ASP A 38 -15.87 -10.69 13.27
CA ASP A 38 -15.31 -11.99 12.91
C ASP A 38 -15.07 -12.10 11.41
N GLU A 39 -15.77 -11.30 10.63
CA GLU A 39 -15.67 -11.26 9.17
C GLU A 39 -15.95 -9.87 8.62
N GLY A 40 -15.18 -9.47 7.60
CA GLY A 40 -15.44 -8.31 6.78
C GLY A 40 -16.24 -8.64 5.51
N TYR A 41 -15.98 -7.90 4.42
CA TYR A 41 -16.64 -8.19 3.14
C TYR A 41 -16.11 -9.49 2.51
N GLN A 42 -14.79 -9.70 2.48
CA GLN A 42 -14.18 -10.96 2.06
C GLN A 42 -14.18 -11.97 3.21
N ASP A 43 -14.26 -13.26 2.86
CA ASP A 43 -14.34 -14.36 3.81
C ASP A 43 -13.13 -14.37 4.77
N ALA A 44 -13.41 -14.62 6.05
CA ALA A 44 -12.44 -14.70 7.15
C ALA A 44 -11.50 -13.49 7.33
N THR A 45 -11.90 -12.32 6.85
CA THR A 45 -11.19 -11.06 7.11
C THR A 45 -11.68 -10.44 8.41
N PHE A 46 -11.34 -11.06 9.53
CA PHE A 46 -11.68 -10.55 10.85
C PHE A 46 -10.95 -9.23 11.16
N TYR A 47 -11.50 -8.46 12.09
CA TYR A 47 -10.90 -7.23 12.58
C TYR A 47 -11.04 -7.15 14.11
N ASP A 48 -9.97 -6.87 14.81
CA ASP A 48 -9.92 -6.69 16.25
C ASP A 48 -9.00 -5.51 16.59
N SER A 49 -9.53 -4.49 17.25
CA SER A 49 -8.76 -3.30 17.62
C SER A 49 -9.32 -2.64 18.85
N ASN A 50 -8.44 -2.29 19.79
CA ASN A 50 -8.70 -1.33 20.84
C ASN A 50 -8.00 -0.01 20.51
N SER A 51 -8.50 1.10 21.00
CA SER A 51 -7.84 2.39 20.86
C SER A 51 -7.97 3.22 22.13
N LEU A 52 -6.85 3.85 22.49
CA LEU A 52 -6.76 4.81 23.58
C LEU A 52 -6.05 6.05 23.05
N PHE A 53 -6.68 7.20 23.25
CA PHE A 53 -6.10 8.51 23.02
C PHE A 53 -6.18 9.32 24.31
N ILE A 54 -5.07 9.90 24.70
CA ILE A 54 -4.98 10.81 25.86
C ILE A 54 -4.27 12.07 25.39
N SER A 55 -4.84 13.22 25.70
CA SER A 55 -4.17 14.50 25.52
C SER A 55 -4.35 15.35 26.78
N VAL A 56 -3.25 15.93 27.27
CA VAL A 56 -3.22 16.82 28.45
C VAL A 56 -2.49 18.08 28.06
N GLU A 57 -3.12 19.21 28.22
CA GLU A 57 -2.51 20.52 27.98
C GLU A 57 -2.47 21.35 29.25
N LYS A 58 -1.36 22.02 29.45
CA LYS A 58 -1.19 23.05 30.51
C LYS A 58 -0.81 24.38 29.88
N LYS A 59 -1.71 25.33 29.98
CA LYS A 59 -1.40 26.73 29.74
C LYS A 59 -0.61 27.27 30.93
N ILE A 60 0.71 27.45 30.76
CA ILE A 60 1.64 27.92 31.80
C ILE A 60 1.49 29.44 31.99
N SER A 61 1.33 30.15 30.89
CA SER A 61 1.14 31.59 30.83
C SER A 61 0.37 31.99 29.58
N ASN A 62 0.16 33.26 29.36
CA ASN A 62 -0.43 33.76 28.09
C ASN A 62 0.47 33.51 26.87
N LYS A 63 1.76 33.22 27.08
CA LYS A 63 2.75 33.01 26.03
C LYS A 63 3.15 31.54 25.86
N HIS A 64 2.96 30.70 26.86
CA HIS A 64 3.47 29.35 26.85
C HIS A 64 2.37 28.33 27.20
N SER A 65 2.25 27.30 26.37
CA SER A 65 1.52 26.08 26.72
C SER A 65 2.33 24.84 26.38
N ILE A 66 2.13 23.78 27.16
CA ILE A 66 2.74 22.46 26.94
C ILE A 66 1.60 21.45 26.80
N ASN A 67 1.68 20.63 25.77
CA ASN A 67 0.72 19.56 25.50
C ASN A 67 1.46 18.22 25.46
N PHE A 68 0.94 17.25 26.20
CA PHE A 68 1.31 15.83 26.08
C PHE A 68 0.19 15.10 25.36
N THR A 69 0.52 14.27 24.36
CA THR A 69 -0.44 13.41 23.68
C THR A 69 0.09 11.98 23.59
N GLY A 70 -0.74 11.01 23.96
CA GLY A 70 -0.49 9.58 23.83
C GLY A 70 -1.56 8.91 22.97
N ILE A 71 -1.12 8.05 22.03
CA ILE A 71 -1.98 7.25 21.16
C ILE A 71 -1.55 5.80 21.26
N TYR A 72 -2.50 4.90 21.55
CA TYR A 72 -2.30 3.47 21.54
C TYR A 72 -3.48 2.79 20.84
N ALA A 73 -3.23 2.17 19.69
CA ALA A 73 -4.30 1.61 18.86
C ALA A 73 -3.90 0.25 18.24
N PRO A 74 -3.64 -0.77 19.10
CA PRO A 74 -3.31 -2.10 18.60
C PRO A 74 -4.44 -2.68 17.78
N ASN A 75 -4.08 -3.35 16.68
CA ASN A 75 -5.05 -4.03 15.85
C ASN A 75 -4.51 -5.33 15.26
N ARG A 76 -5.42 -6.30 15.06
CA ARG A 76 -5.22 -7.53 14.29
C ARG A 76 -6.31 -7.64 13.24
N ARG A 77 -5.92 -8.06 12.04
CA ARG A 77 -6.88 -8.25 10.94
C ARG A 77 -6.44 -9.35 10.00
N GLY A 78 -7.40 -10.19 9.58
CA GLY A 78 -7.21 -11.14 8.49
C GLY A 78 -7.08 -10.42 7.16
N LYS A 79 -6.18 -10.91 6.29
CA LYS A 79 -5.99 -10.42 4.92
C LYS A 79 -6.78 -11.27 3.94
N SER A 80 -6.99 -10.75 2.74
CA SER A 80 -7.50 -11.44 1.57
C SER A 80 -6.50 -11.35 0.41
N SER A 81 -6.62 -12.30 -0.53
CA SER A 81 -5.79 -12.41 -1.73
C SER A 81 -6.48 -11.86 -2.96
N PRO A 82 -5.72 -11.41 -3.97
CA PRO A 82 -6.19 -11.37 -5.35
C PRO A 82 -6.13 -12.77 -5.95
N ASN A 83 -7.08 -13.10 -6.82
CA ASN A 83 -7.16 -14.40 -7.45
C ASN A 83 -7.31 -14.28 -8.97
N THR A 84 -7.08 -15.40 -9.68
CA THR A 84 -7.37 -15.48 -11.11
C THR A 84 -8.88 -15.44 -11.36
N GLN A 85 -9.27 -15.16 -12.61
CA GLN A 85 -10.68 -15.17 -12.99
C GLN A 85 -11.30 -16.56 -12.78
N GLU A 86 -10.55 -17.64 -13.04
CA GLU A 86 -10.98 -19.00 -12.79
C GLU A 86 -11.45 -19.24 -11.36
N VAL A 87 -10.65 -18.78 -10.39
CA VAL A 87 -10.97 -18.93 -8.95
C VAL A 87 -12.24 -18.15 -8.59
N TYR A 88 -12.43 -16.96 -9.14
CA TYR A 88 -13.66 -16.18 -8.91
C TYR A 88 -14.88 -16.80 -9.57
N ASP A 89 -14.73 -17.41 -10.75
CA ASP A 89 -15.83 -18.10 -11.47
C ASP A 89 -16.28 -19.36 -10.71
N LEU A 90 -15.34 -20.08 -10.08
CA LEU A 90 -15.62 -21.27 -9.27
C LEU A 90 -16.24 -20.95 -7.91
N LYS A 91 -15.93 -19.80 -7.35
CA LYS A 91 -16.38 -19.37 -6.01
C LYS A 91 -17.30 -18.13 -6.08
N ASN A 92 -16.73 -16.97 -5.95
CA ASN A 92 -17.32 -15.63 -6.11
C ASN A 92 -16.28 -14.57 -5.71
N ILE A 93 -16.60 -13.28 -5.85
CA ILE A 93 -15.71 -12.15 -5.55
C ILE A 93 -15.39 -11.96 -4.05
N ARG A 94 -16.05 -12.67 -3.14
CA ARG A 94 -15.78 -12.66 -1.69
C ARG A 94 -14.77 -13.71 -1.28
N TYR A 95 -14.46 -14.67 -2.15
CA TYR A 95 -13.54 -15.75 -1.86
C TYR A 95 -12.17 -15.23 -1.44
N ASN A 96 -11.60 -15.93 -0.46
CA ASN A 96 -10.27 -15.69 0.11
C ASN A 96 -9.59 -17.02 0.34
N ASP A 97 -8.42 -17.24 -0.25
CA ASP A 97 -7.65 -18.49 -0.13
C ASP A 97 -6.77 -18.56 1.13
N TYR A 98 -6.75 -17.51 1.95
CA TYR A 98 -5.87 -17.43 3.12
C TYR A 98 -6.43 -18.09 4.38
N TRP A 99 -7.59 -18.68 4.35
CA TRP A 99 -8.21 -19.26 5.54
C TRP A 99 -8.70 -20.69 5.33
N GLY A 100 -8.94 -21.38 6.43
CA GLY A 100 -9.60 -22.68 6.48
C GLY A 100 -10.25 -22.92 7.83
N TRP A 101 -11.02 -23.98 7.93
CA TRP A 101 -11.62 -24.41 9.20
C TRP A 101 -10.58 -25.08 10.09
N HIS A 102 -10.51 -24.69 11.36
CA HIS A 102 -9.71 -25.30 12.40
C HIS A 102 -10.47 -25.24 13.73
N ASP A 103 -10.72 -26.42 14.33
CA ASP A 103 -11.52 -26.56 15.57
C ASP A 103 -12.87 -25.82 15.51
N GLY A 104 -13.58 -25.92 14.39
CA GLY A 104 -14.88 -25.30 14.18
C GLY A 104 -14.85 -23.77 14.01
N LYS A 105 -13.67 -23.16 13.89
CA LYS A 105 -13.48 -21.72 13.68
C LYS A 105 -12.77 -21.44 12.37
N LYS A 106 -13.07 -20.27 11.77
CA LYS A 106 -12.31 -19.75 10.63
C LYS A 106 -10.92 -19.28 11.09
N ARG A 107 -9.86 -19.92 10.60
CA ARG A 107 -8.47 -19.52 10.87
C ARG A 107 -7.83 -18.97 9.60
N ASN A 108 -7.42 -17.71 9.64
CA ASN A 108 -6.73 -17.04 8.54
C ASN A 108 -5.21 -17.14 8.75
N SER A 109 -4.47 -17.63 7.74
CA SER A 109 -3.01 -17.79 7.78
C SER A 109 -2.27 -16.46 7.59
N ARG A 110 -2.94 -15.46 7.02
CA ARG A 110 -2.37 -14.14 6.69
C ARG A 110 -3.00 -13.06 7.57
N VAL A 111 -2.43 -12.86 8.73
CA VAL A 111 -2.88 -11.86 9.70
C VAL A 111 -1.90 -10.71 9.75
N LYS A 112 -2.41 -9.47 9.66
CA LYS A 112 -1.62 -8.28 9.98
C LYS A 112 -1.86 -7.89 11.43
N ARG A 113 -0.79 -7.78 12.21
CA ARG A 113 -0.77 -7.31 13.59
C ARG A 113 0.02 -6.00 13.66
N VAL A 114 -0.55 -4.99 14.31
CA VAL A 114 0.10 -3.69 14.49
C VAL A 114 -0.04 -3.28 15.95
N VAL A 115 1.08 -2.99 16.60
CA VAL A 115 1.16 -2.49 17.98
C VAL A 115 2.21 -1.39 18.02
N GLU A 116 1.85 -0.18 17.61
CA GLU A 116 2.77 0.96 17.46
C GLU A 116 2.24 2.19 18.21
N PRO A 117 2.48 2.28 19.54
CA PRO A 117 2.15 3.46 20.31
C PRO A 117 2.96 4.69 19.88
N ILE A 118 2.32 5.86 20.02
CA ILE A 118 2.93 7.15 19.74
C ILE A 118 2.76 8.03 20.98
N ILE A 119 3.85 8.65 21.41
CA ILE A 119 3.83 9.68 22.46
C ILE A 119 4.43 10.97 21.89
N MET A 120 3.80 12.09 22.22
CA MET A 120 4.20 13.41 21.75
C MET A 120 4.24 14.41 22.89
N LEU A 121 5.23 15.28 22.87
CA LEU A 121 5.34 16.45 23.73
C LEU A 121 5.48 17.69 22.85
N ASN A 122 4.56 18.64 23.01
CA ASN A 122 4.47 19.84 22.21
C ASN A 122 4.59 21.07 23.11
N HIS A 123 5.44 22.00 22.75
CA HIS A 123 5.55 23.30 23.37
C HIS A 123 5.13 24.37 22.39
N TYR A 124 4.15 25.15 22.77
CA TYR A 124 3.67 26.31 22.01
C TYR A 124 4.12 27.59 22.68
N TRP A 125 4.86 28.41 21.95
CA TRP A 125 5.38 29.67 22.43
C TRP A 125 4.91 30.84 21.55
N SER A 126 4.02 31.66 22.08
CA SER A 126 3.63 32.94 21.49
C SER A 126 4.63 34.01 21.98
N ILE A 127 5.66 34.29 21.19
CA ILE A 127 6.73 35.26 21.54
C ILE A 127 6.14 36.64 21.65
N ASP A 128 5.35 37.02 20.66
CA ASP A 128 4.50 38.22 20.61
C ASP A 128 3.24 37.94 19.76
N ASP A 129 2.38 38.92 19.55
CA ASP A 129 1.11 38.77 18.83
C ASP A 129 1.29 38.33 17.35
N ARG A 130 2.49 38.51 16.79
CA ARG A 130 2.83 38.24 15.38
C ARG A 130 3.92 37.17 15.22
N THR A 131 4.44 36.63 16.32
CA THR A 131 5.56 35.68 16.28
C THR A 131 5.28 34.48 17.18
N SER A 132 5.39 33.28 16.63
CA SER A 132 5.27 32.04 17.39
C SER A 132 6.36 31.03 17.03
N LEU A 133 6.71 30.22 18.02
CA LEU A 133 7.62 29.09 17.89
C LEU A 133 6.99 27.87 18.54
N ASN A 134 6.76 26.81 17.76
CA ASN A 134 6.25 25.55 18.25
C ASN A 134 7.36 24.51 18.14
N THR A 135 7.62 23.79 19.25
CA THR A 135 8.60 22.69 19.28
C THR A 135 7.88 21.42 19.66
N ASN A 136 8.02 20.40 18.83
CA ASN A 136 7.31 19.13 18.98
C ASN A 136 8.32 17.99 19.01
N ILE A 137 8.16 17.05 19.94
CA ILE A 137 8.94 15.83 20.05
C ILE A 137 7.94 14.68 19.98
N GLY A 138 8.12 13.80 19.03
CA GLY A 138 7.31 12.59 18.85
C GLY A 138 8.19 11.34 18.94
N TYR A 139 7.72 10.32 19.64
CA TYR A 139 8.36 9.02 19.68
C TYR A 139 7.33 7.95 19.38
N GLN A 140 7.56 7.20 18.30
CA GLN A 140 6.77 6.03 17.90
C GLN A 140 7.65 4.80 18.07
N PHE A 141 7.08 3.74 18.61
CA PHE A 141 7.80 2.48 18.81
C PHE A 141 6.82 1.31 18.75
N GLY A 142 7.34 0.11 18.50
CA GLY A 142 6.50 -1.08 18.55
C GLY A 142 6.72 -2.05 17.44
N GLU A 143 5.68 -2.79 17.09
CA GLU A 143 5.75 -4.00 16.29
C GLU A 143 4.71 -4.00 15.17
N LEU A 144 5.15 -4.37 13.97
CA LEU A 144 4.30 -4.70 12.84
C LEU A 144 4.60 -6.12 12.40
N GLY A 145 3.62 -7.03 12.49
CA GLY A 145 3.73 -8.42 12.06
C GLY A 145 2.79 -8.74 10.89
N ASN A 146 3.26 -9.53 9.93
CA ASN A 146 2.44 -10.09 8.87
C ASN A 146 2.64 -11.60 8.84
N SER A 147 1.63 -12.38 9.31
CA SER A 147 1.76 -13.83 9.38
C SER A 147 1.75 -14.48 7.99
N ARG A 148 2.43 -15.62 7.91
CA ARG A 148 2.52 -16.48 6.73
C ARG A 148 2.66 -17.94 7.16
N LEU A 149 2.30 -18.86 6.28
CA LEU A 149 2.75 -20.25 6.33
C LEU A 149 4.09 -20.38 5.59
N ASP A 150 4.99 -21.16 6.18
CA ASP A 150 6.18 -21.69 5.54
C ASP A 150 6.12 -23.19 5.50
N TYR A 151 6.78 -23.82 4.51
CA TYR A 151 6.80 -25.26 4.38
C TYR A 151 8.12 -25.75 3.78
N ALA A 152 8.58 -26.90 4.26
CA ALA A 152 9.77 -27.60 3.80
C ALA A 152 9.46 -29.09 3.73
N GLY A 153 9.60 -29.69 2.55
CA GLY A 153 9.27 -31.11 2.33
C GLY A 153 7.78 -31.46 2.32
N GLY A 154 6.90 -30.46 2.50
CA GLY A 154 5.44 -30.64 2.42
C GLY A 154 4.85 -30.12 1.10
N ALA A 155 3.59 -30.49 0.80
CA ALA A 155 2.86 -29.94 -0.34
C ALA A 155 2.50 -28.47 -0.11
N ASN A 156 2.36 -27.67 -1.20
CA ASN A 156 1.93 -26.29 -1.09
C ASN A 156 0.57 -26.20 -0.37
N PRO A 157 0.45 -25.43 0.73
CA PRO A 157 -0.78 -25.36 1.51
C PRO A 157 -1.84 -24.41 0.94
N SER A 158 -1.56 -23.70 -0.16
CA SER A 158 -2.51 -22.78 -0.78
C SER A 158 -3.59 -23.54 -1.54
N PRO A 159 -4.88 -23.36 -1.21
CA PRO A 159 -5.97 -24.02 -1.94
C PRO A 159 -6.11 -23.54 -3.39
N SER A 160 -5.61 -22.34 -3.71
CA SER A 160 -5.57 -21.80 -5.08
C SER A 160 -4.24 -22.05 -5.79
N TYR A 161 -3.46 -23.07 -5.34
CA TYR A 161 -2.26 -23.49 -6.04
C TYR A 161 -2.63 -24.03 -7.42
N TYR A 162 -1.91 -23.60 -8.45
CA TYR A 162 -2.32 -23.84 -9.84
C TYR A 162 -2.49 -25.32 -10.20
N GLN A 163 -1.73 -26.25 -9.56
CA GLN A 163 -1.84 -27.70 -9.80
C GLN A 163 -3.12 -28.30 -9.22
N ASP A 164 -3.80 -27.61 -8.31
CA ASP A 164 -5.06 -28.05 -7.70
C ASP A 164 -6.28 -27.47 -8.44
N LEU A 165 -6.08 -26.69 -9.50
CA LEU A 165 -7.14 -26.03 -10.27
C LEU A 165 -7.45 -26.76 -11.58
N PRO A 166 -8.69 -26.71 -12.10
CA PRO A 166 -9.09 -27.36 -13.35
C PRO A 166 -8.22 -26.99 -14.55
N SER A 167 -7.77 -25.73 -14.64
CA SER A 167 -6.94 -25.24 -15.74
C SER A 167 -5.64 -26.03 -15.92
N TYR A 168 -5.04 -26.53 -14.83
CA TYR A 168 -3.83 -27.34 -14.88
C TYR A 168 -4.03 -28.64 -15.64
N TYR A 169 -5.10 -29.38 -15.33
CA TYR A 169 -5.44 -30.66 -15.97
C TYR A 169 -5.84 -30.48 -17.43
N LEU A 170 -6.50 -29.37 -17.76
CA LEU A 170 -6.84 -29.03 -19.16
C LEU A 170 -5.63 -28.61 -19.98
N ALA A 171 -4.53 -28.29 -19.31
CA ALA A 171 -3.30 -27.78 -19.92
C ALA A 171 -2.22 -28.87 -20.13
N ASP A 172 -2.50 -30.13 -19.81
CA ASP A 172 -1.53 -31.24 -19.93
C ASP A 172 -1.03 -31.38 -21.37
N ASN A 173 0.29 -31.51 -21.52
CA ASN A 173 0.96 -31.62 -22.83
C ASN A 173 0.61 -32.93 -23.58
N ASN A 174 0.12 -33.93 -22.88
CA ASN A 174 -0.34 -35.19 -23.46
C ASN A 174 -1.82 -35.15 -23.90
N GLY A 175 -2.46 -34.02 -23.75
CA GLY A 175 -3.87 -33.73 -24.03
C GLY A 175 -4.68 -33.47 -22.75
N PRO A 176 -5.83 -32.79 -22.87
CA PRO A 176 -6.64 -32.44 -21.71
C PRO A 176 -7.12 -33.63 -20.91
N ASP A 177 -6.83 -33.66 -19.61
CA ASP A 177 -7.41 -34.56 -18.65
C ASP A 177 -8.73 -34.01 -18.10
N TYR A 178 -9.83 -34.36 -18.75
CA TYR A 178 -11.17 -33.88 -18.38
C TYR A 178 -11.67 -34.46 -17.06
N GLU A 179 -11.25 -35.71 -16.70
CA GLU A 179 -11.61 -36.31 -15.43
C GLU A 179 -10.91 -35.64 -14.26
N GLY A 180 -9.59 -35.42 -14.37
CA GLY A 180 -8.80 -34.65 -13.40
C GLY A 180 -9.32 -33.23 -13.23
N ALA A 181 -9.65 -32.57 -14.32
CA ALA A 181 -10.22 -31.22 -14.29
C ALA A 181 -11.59 -31.17 -13.58
N TYR A 182 -12.46 -32.14 -13.85
CA TYR A 182 -13.76 -32.26 -13.17
C TYR A 182 -13.59 -32.49 -11.67
N LEU A 183 -12.71 -33.43 -11.28
CA LEU A 183 -12.44 -33.72 -9.87
C LEU A 183 -11.83 -32.51 -9.15
N ALA A 184 -10.88 -31.81 -9.77
CA ALA A 184 -10.29 -30.59 -9.24
C ALA A 184 -11.36 -29.50 -9.03
N GLN A 185 -12.26 -29.33 -10.00
CA GLN A 185 -13.40 -28.41 -9.88
C GLN A 185 -14.29 -28.77 -8.70
N GLN A 186 -14.73 -30.02 -8.59
CA GLN A 186 -15.59 -30.47 -7.49
C GLN A 186 -14.92 -30.27 -6.13
N ASN A 187 -13.64 -30.63 -6.02
CA ASN A 187 -12.88 -30.48 -4.78
C ASN A 187 -12.78 -29.00 -4.40
N PHE A 188 -12.45 -28.13 -5.36
CA PHE A 188 -12.30 -26.71 -5.11
C PHE A 188 -13.64 -26.04 -4.76
N GLU A 189 -14.72 -26.35 -5.47
CA GLU A 189 -16.06 -25.83 -5.18
C GLU A 189 -16.55 -26.26 -3.79
N ASN A 190 -16.30 -27.51 -3.39
CA ASN A 190 -16.78 -28.06 -2.11
C ASN A 190 -15.94 -27.60 -0.92
N ASP A 191 -14.63 -27.57 -1.03
CA ASP A 191 -13.73 -27.27 0.09
C ASP A 191 -12.71 -26.19 -0.24
N GLY A 192 -12.20 -25.87 -1.26
CA GLY A 192 -11.30 -24.78 -1.70
C GLY A 192 -10.72 -23.86 -0.61
N GLN A 193 -10.38 -24.40 0.56
CA GLN A 193 -9.88 -23.68 1.73
C GLN A 193 -8.60 -24.33 2.25
N ILE A 194 -7.82 -23.65 3.10
CA ILE A 194 -6.64 -24.25 3.75
C ILE A 194 -7.08 -25.45 4.59
N ASN A 195 -6.51 -26.61 4.31
CA ASN A 195 -6.74 -27.83 5.10
C ASN A 195 -5.78 -27.86 6.31
N TRP A 196 -6.18 -27.19 7.41
CA TRP A 196 -5.38 -27.14 8.63
C TRP A 196 -5.13 -28.53 9.23
N ASN A 197 -6.08 -29.44 9.16
CA ASN A 197 -5.91 -30.81 9.67
C ASN A 197 -4.77 -31.51 8.95
N ARG A 198 -4.72 -31.44 7.61
CA ARG A 198 -3.61 -32.05 6.82
C ARG A 198 -2.25 -31.46 7.23
N ILE A 199 -2.18 -30.15 7.52
CA ILE A 199 -0.96 -29.48 7.97
C ILE A 199 -0.51 -30.01 9.34
N TYR A 200 -1.42 -30.10 10.30
CA TYR A 200 -1.14 -30.67 11.63
C TYR A 200 -0.79 -32.15 11.58
N ASP A 201 -1.51 -32.96 10.81
CA ASP A 201 -1.25 -34.38 10.66
C ASP A 201 0.14 -34.66 10.06
N ALA A 202 0.56 -33.86 9.07
CA ALA A 202 1.90 -33.98 8.50
C ALA A 202 2.99 -33.71 9.54
N ASN A 203 2.85 -32.64 10.32
CA ASN A 203 3.79 -32.29 11.39
C ASN A 203 3.83 -33.31 12.51
N LEU A 204 2.67 -33.85 12.90
CA LEU A 204 2.59 -34.93 13.91
C LEU A 204 3.25 -36.21 13.43
N THR A 205 3.06 -36.57 12.16
CA THR A 205 3.73 -37.72 11.52
C THR A 205 5.25 -37.57 11.57
N ASN A 206 5.76 -36.40 11.18
CA ASN A 206 7.19 -36.08 11.25
C ASN A 206 7.72 -36.15 12.69
N SER A 207 6.97 -35.57 13.65
CA SER A 207 7.35 -35.59 15.07
C SER A 207 7.46 -37.02 15.63
N VAL A 208 6.57 -37.95 15.23
CA VAL A 208 6.65 -39.36 15.60
C VAL A 208 7.87 -40.03 14.97
N ALA A 209 8.28 -39.63 13.76
CA ALA A 209 9.48 -40.10 13.08
C ALA A 209 10.79 -39.42 13.59
N ASN A 210 10.73 -38.51 14.55
CA ASN A 210 11.82 -37.64 15.00
C ASN A 210 12.40 -36.77 13.86
N GLU A 211 11.55 -36.35 12.93
CA GLU A 211 11.86 -35.43 11.85
C GLU A 211 11.37 -34.02 12.19
N ASN A 212 11.92 -33.01 11.49
CA ASN A 212 11.52 -31.61 11.64
C ASN A 212 10.11 -31.38 11.07
N ALA A 213 9.43 -30.37 11.58
CA ALA A 213 8.13 -29.95 11.09
C ALA A 213 8.19 -29.63 9.58
N ALA A 214 7.18 -30.09 8.83
CA ALA A 214 7.02 -29.76 7.42
C ALA A 214 6.40 -28.38 7.21
N TYR A 215 5.66 -27.89 8.19
CA TYR A 215 4.96 -26.59 8.14
C TYR A 215 5.12 -25.81 9.43
N VAL A 216 5.26 -24.48 9.29
CA VAL A 216 5.21 -23.56 10.43
C VAL A 216 4.43 -22.30 10.05
N GLN A 217 3.85 -21.64 11.05
CA GLN A 217 3.34 -20.29 10.89
C GLN A 217 4.35 -19.29 11.47
N TYR A 218 4.65 -18.24 10.73
CA TYR A 218 5.59 -17.21 11.14
C TYR A 218 5.05 -15.80 10.85
N GLU A 219 5.66 -14.78 11.42
CA GLU A 219 5.43 -13.37 11.08
C GLU A 219 6.68 -12.77 10.41
N ASP A 220 6.49 -12.12 9.25
CA ASP A 220 7.42 -11.07 8.80
C ASP A 220 7.24 -9.88 9.74
N ARG A 221 8.28 -9.57 10.53
CA ARG A 221 8.26 -8.54 11.58
C ARG A 221 9.03 -7.30 11.13
N SER A 222 8.52 -6.14 11.54
CA SER A 222 9.24 -4.87 11.57
C SER A 222 8.99 -4.23 12.92
N ASP A 223 10.02 -4.19 13.75
CA ASP A 223 9.99 -3.62 15.10
C ASP A 223 10.70 -2.25 15.04
N ASP A 224 9.89 -1.20 15.03
CA ASP A 224 10.34 0.15 14.74
C ASP A 224 10.52 0.99 16.01
N LYS A 225 11.54 1.85 16.00
CA LYS A 225 11.76 2.94 16.96
C LYS A 225 12.06 4.21 16.19
N GLN A 226 11.14 5.17 16.25
CA GLN A 226 11.27 6.43 15.52
C GLN A 226 11.18 7.63 16.47
N LEU A 227 12.23 8.45 16.49
CA LEU A 227 12.23 9.77 17.11
C LEU A 227 12.01 10.83 16.03
N THR A 228 11.12 11.78 16.30
CA THR A 228 10.92 12.96 15.44
C THR A 228 10.99 14.21 16.32
N ILE A 229 11.81 15.17 15.93
CA ILE A 229 11.89 16.49 16.55
C ILE A 229 11.58 17.52 15.46
N ASN A 230 10.61 18.38 15.72
CA ASN A 230 10.14 19.35 14.76
C ASN A 230 10.04 20.74 15.43
N THR A 231 10.55 21.76 14.78
CA THR A 231 10.42 23.16 15.22
C THR A 231 9.80 23.98 14.12
N ILE A 232 8.69 24.67 14.41
CA ILE A 232 7.94 25.52 13.48
C ILE A 232 7.97 26.95 13.98
N PHE A 233 8.63 27.82 13.23
CA PHE A 233 8.67 29.26 13.47
C PHE A 233 7.72 29.95 12.51
N LYS A 234 6.88 30.86 13.03
CA LYS A 234 5.98 31.71 12.24
C LYS A 234 6.19 33.17 12.65
N LYS A 235 6.27 34.05 11.65
CA LYS A 235 6.35 35.52 11.86
C LYS A 235 5.51 36.25 10.83
N GLU A 236 4.64 37.12 11.32
CA GLU A 236 3.94 38.09 10.51
C GLU A 236 4.70 39.42 10.61
N PHE A 237 5.41 39.80 9.53
CA PHE A 237 6.13 41.05 9.50
C PHE A 237 5.18 42.27 9.49
N ASN A 238 4.07 42.11 8.78
CA ASN A 238 2.95 43.01 8.71
C ASN A 238 1.71 42.23 8.21
N ASP A 239 0.60 42.95 7.99
CA ASP A 239 -0.67 42.30 7.56
C ASP A 239 -0.59 41.68 6.16
N ASN A 240 0.44 42.03 5.37
CA ASN A 240 0.63 41.55 4.01
C ASN A 240 1.72 40.44 3.89
N ILE A 241 2.67 40.37 4.81
CA ILE A 241 3.85 39.53 4.67
C ILE A 241 3.98 38.61 5.89
N SER A 242 3.96 37.30 5.65
CA SER A 242 4.21 36.30 6.66
C SER A 242 5.33 35.33 6.22
N PHE A 243 6.11 34.89 7.19
CA PHE A 243 7.19 33.94 7.04
C PHE A 243 6.92 32.69 7.90
N ASN A 244 7.12 31.51 7.32
CA ASN A 244 7.05 30.23 8.03
C ASN A 244 8.35 29.49 7.78
N SER A 245 8.95 28.91 8.82
CA SER A 245 10.12 28.05 8.69
C SER A 245 9.98 26.83 9.58
N THR A 246 10.44 25.69 9.10
CA THR A 246 10.39 24.43 9.83
C THR A 246 11.75 23.76 9.75
N LEU A 247 12.25 23.27 10.89
CA LEU A 247 13.37 22.35 10.97
C LEU A 247 12.84 21.03 11.54
N ASN A 248 13.08 19.94 10.84
CA ASN A 248 12.64 18.62 11.23
C ASN A 248 13.83 17.65 11.24
N TYR A 249 13.97 16.89 12.32
CA TYR A 249 14.88 15.78 12.45
C TYR A 249 14.09 14.51 12.71
N LYS A 250 14.38 13.44 11.97
CA LYS A 250 13.78 12.13 12.10
C LYS A 250 14.87 11.08 12.15
N LYS A 251 14.82 10.22 13.17
CA LYS A 251 15.68 9.05 13.30
C LYS A 251 14.83 7.80 13.42
N LEU A 252 15.06 6.83 12.54
CA LEU A 252 14.40 5.52 12.54
C LEU A 252 15.46 4.44 12.76
N VAL A 253 15.12 3.49 13.63
CA VAL A 253 15.77 2.18 13.76
C VAL A 253 14.67 1.14 13.60
N SER A 254 14.77 0.32 12.56
CA SER A 254 13.80 -0.74 12.24
C SER A 254 14.50 -2.09 12.29
N ASN A 255 14.15 -2.97 13.23
CA ASN A 255 14.61 -4.35 13.24
C ASN A 255 13.62 -5.22 12.45
N ASN A 256 14.11 -5.84 11.39
CA ASN A 256 13.33 -6.65 10.45
C ASN A 256 13.77 -8.10 10.53
N PHE A 257 12.83 -9.03 10.76
CA PHE A 257 13.12 -10.45 10.92
C PHE A 257 11.89 -11.31 10.62
N ALA A 258 12.11 -12.59 10.34
CA ALA A 258 11.06 -13.59 10.39
C ALA A 258 11.06 -14.27 11.77
N GLN A 259 9.89 -14.46 12.38
CA GLN A 259 9.73 -15.10 13.69
C GLN A 259 8.67 -16.17 13.65
N ILE A 260 9.00 -17.38 14.10
CA ILE A 260 8.02 -18.48 14.22
C ILE A 260 7.01 -18.12 15.31
N THR A 261 5.72 -18.22 14.97
CA THR A 261 4.60 -17.92 15.87
C THR A 261 3.76 -19.12 16.24
N ASP A 262 3.85 -20.22 15.50
CA ASP A 262 3.16 -21.48 15.78
C ASP A 262 3.84 -22.62 15.03
N MET A 263 4.19 -23.67 15.76
CA MET A 263 4.83 -24.88 15.21
C MET A 263 3.84 -25.85 14.54
N LEU A 264 2.54 -25.56 14.59
CA LEU A 264 1.47 -26.35 13.99
C LEU A 264 1.53 -27.86 14.34
N GLY A 265 1.87 -28.17 15.60
CA GLY A 265 2.03 -29.53 16.12
C GLY A 265 3.41 -30.17 15.90
N GLY A 266 4.35 -29.46 15.28
CA GLY A 266 5.73 -29.93 15.09
C GLY A 266 6.63 -29.65 16.29
N SER A 267 7.78 -30.31 16.37
CA SER A 267 8.75 -30.22 17.48
C SER A 267 9.92 -29.28 17.20
N GLY A 268 10.24 -29.00 15.95
CA GLY A 268 11.34 -28.11 15.52
C GLY A 268 11.26 -27.87 14.02
N TYR A 269 11.86 -26.79 13.52
CA TYR A 269 11.90 -26.45 12.10
C TYR A 269 13.33 -26.08 11.67
N SER A 270 13.73 -26.52 10.49
CA SER A 270 15.09 -26.28 9.99
C SER A 270 15.25 -24.83 9.52
N ASN A 271 16.33 -24.13 9.96
CA ASN A 271 16.66 -22.79 9.49
C ASN A 271 17.57 -22.84 8.24
N ILE A 272 17.15 -23.60 7.23
CA ILE A 272 17.85 -23.80 5.97
C ILE A 272 16.88 -23.47 4.84
N ASP A 273 17.37 -22.88 3.73
CA ASP A 273 16.55 -22.70 2.54
C ASP A 273 16.11 -24.05 1.99
N SER A 274 14.80 -24.25 1.81
CA SER A 274 14.23 -25.52 1.38
C SER A 274 14.38 -25.77 -0.13
N PHE A 275 14.81 -24.78 -0.92
CA PHE A 275 15.04 -24.90 -2.36
C PHE A 275 16.51 -25.20 -2.66
N ASP A 276 17.42 -24.40 -2.12
CA ASP A 276 18.85 -24.45 -2.44
C ASP A 276 19.69 -25.15 -1.37
N ASN A 277 19.09 -25.54 -0.23
CA ASN A 277 19.76 -26.11 0.94
C ASN A 277 20.86 -25.23 1.54
N LEU A 278 20.78 -23.91 1.33
CA LEU A 278 21.73 -22.95 1.87
C LEU A 278 21.35 -22.50 3.29
N GLN A 279 22.35 -22.24 4.13
CA GLN A 279 22.14 -21.75 5.48
C GLN A 279 21.66 -20.30 5.46
N TYR A 280 20.58 -20.03 6.18
CA TYR A 280 20.14 -18.65 6.39
C TYR A 280 21.06 -17.87 7.35
N ASP A 281 21.80 -18.60 8.22
CA ASP A 281 22.74 -18.00 9.18
C ASP A 281 23.96 -18.89 9.42
N LEU A 282 25.08 -18.55 8.83
CA LEU A 282 26.37 -19.26 9.02
C LEU A 282 26.96 -19.08 10.43
N LEU A 283 26.48 -18.10 11.22
CA LEU A 283 26.88 -17.96 12.62
C LEU A 283 26.30 -19.09 13.49
N ASN A 284 25.18 -19.68 13.05
CA ASN A 284 24.49 -20.78 13.70
C ASN A 284 24.04 -21.82 12.68
N PRO A 285 24.98 -22.57 12.08
CA PRO A 285 24.66 -23.51 11.00
C PRO A 285 23.80 -24.68 11.53
N ASN A 286 22.91 -25.17 10.68
CA ASN A 286 21.99 -26.28 10.98
C ASN A 286 21.09 -26.05 12.21
N LEU A 287 20.80 -24.78 12.50
CA LEU A 287 19.95 -24.42 13.63
C LEU A 287 18.52 -24.96 13.43
N ILE A 288 18.03 -25.66 14.44
CA ILE A 288 16.62 -26.04 14.56
C ILE A 288 15.93 -25.00 15.45
N VAL A 289 14.90 -24.40 14.93
CA VAL A 289 14.15 -23.30 15.56
C VAL A 289 12.78 -23.73 16.03
N GLY A 290 12.27 -23.06 17.06
CA GLY A 290 10.96 -23.27 17.66
C GLY A 290 10.13 -22.00 17.71
N GLU A 291 9.00 -22.06 18.40
CA GLU A 291 8.12 -20.89 18.59
C GLU A 291 8.85 -19.77 19.32
N GLY A 292 8.77 -18.56 18.78
CA GLY A 292 9.44 -17.36 19.29
C GLY A 292 10.83 -17.12 18.70
N ASP A 293 11.45 -18.09 18.04
CA ASP A 293 12.78 -17.96 17.47
C ASP A 293 12.73 -17.18 16.13
N LYS A 294 13.82 -16.47 15.85
CA LYS A 294 14.07 -15.81 14.57
C LYS A 294 14.70 -16.78 13.59
N PHE A 295 14.28 -16.71 12.33
CA PHE A 295 14.80 -17.55 11.26
C PHE A 295 14.74 -16.84 9.90
N LYS A 296 15.24 -17.45 8.84
CA LYS A 296 15.32 -16.92 7.47
C LYS A 296 16.16 -15.65 7.36
N TYR A 297 15.80 -14.58 8.05
CA TYR A 297 16.50 -13.30 8.00
C TYR A 297 16.35 -12.51 9.29
N ASN A 298 17.38 -11.73 9.62
CA ASN A 298 17.38 -10.77 10.72
C ASN A 298 18.32 -9.61 10.38
N TYR A 299 17.80 -8.39 10.31
CA TYR A 299 18.60 -7.21 9.97
C TYR A 299 17.99 -5.93 10.53
N ASN A 300 18.81 -4.90 10.70
CA ASN A 300 18.40 -3.55 11.04
C ASN A 300 18.46 -2.64 9.82
N LEU A 301 17.51 -1.71 9.74
CA LEU A 301 17.56 -0.55 8.86
C LEU A 301 17.62 0.73 9.69
N PHE A 302 18.50 1.64 9.33
CA PHE A 302 18.66 2.95 9.95
C PHE A 302 18.34 4.05 8.94
N ALA A 303 17.58 5.06 9.38
CA ALA A 303 17.39 6.29 8.64
C ALA A 303 17.57 7.49 9.56
N ASP A 304 18.44 8.42 9.14
CA ASP A 304 18.55 9.75 9.72
C ASP A 304 18.15 10.77 8.64
N VAL A 305 17.14 11.60 8.93
CA VAL A 305 16.61 12.57 7.97
C VAL A 305 16.53 13.94 8.62
N ILE A 306 17.16 14.93 8.00
CA ILE A 306 17.08 16.33 8.40
C ILE A 306 16.41 17.11 7.27
N THR A 307 15.36 17.85 7.57
CA THR A 307 14.66 18.70 6.59
C THR A 307 14.56 20.12 7.12
N ALA A 308 15.06 21.09 6.35
CA ALA A 308 14.80 22.50 6.54
C ALA A 308 13.85 22.99 5.45
N TYR A 309 12.81 23.72 5.86
CA TYR A 309 11.82 24.30 4.97
C TYR A 309 11.56 25.74 5.35
N SER A 310 11.43 26.63 4.37
CA SER A 310 11.06 28.03 4.57
C SER A 310 10.11 28.52 3.49
N GLN A 311 9.14 29.33 3.88
CA GLN A 311 8.12 29.90 3.00
C GLN A 311 7.85 31.36 3.38
N VAL A 312 7.78 32.24 2.38
CA VAL A 312 7.24 33.58 2.49
C VAL A 312 5.92 33.65 1.74
N VAL A 313 4.90 34.22 2.39
CA VAL A 313 3.58 34.44 1.81
C VAL A 313 3.31 35.96 1.78
N PHE A 314 2.88 36.43 0.62
CA PHE A 314 2.48 37.79 0.36
C PHE A 314 0.98 37.86 0.09
N LYS A 315 0.25 38.70 0.80
CA LYS A 315 -1.21 38.87 0.68
C LYS A 315 -1.55 40.33 0.38
N TYR A 316 -2.07 40.54 -0.80
CA TYR A 316 -2.56 41.84 -1.23
C TYR A 316 -4.04 41.75 -1.64
N ASN A 317 -4.68 42.86 -1.85
CA ASN A 317 -6.11 42.94 -2.13
C ASN A 317 -6.53 41.93 -3.27
N LYS A 318 -5.82 42.01 -4.42
CA LYS A 318 -6.15 41.18 -5.59
C LYS A 318 -5.18 40.03 -5.84
N LEU A 319 -4.02 40.06 -5.23
CA LEU A 319 -2.96 39.06 -5.52
C LEU A 319 -2.36 38.54 -4.22
N ASP A 320 -2.50 37.28 -3.97
CA ASP A 320 -1.72 36.56 -2.98
C ASP A 320 -0.69 35.71 -3.72
N PHE A 321 0.55 35.60 -3.21
CA PHE A 321 1.54 34.68 -3.76
C PHE A 321 2.48 34.18 -2.68
N TYR A 322 3.12 33.05 -2.94
CA TYR A 322 4.11 32.51 -2.03
C TYR A 322 5.33 31.96 -2.78
N LEU A 323 6.46 31.96 -2.09
CA LEU A 323 7.69 31.29 -2.48
C LEU A 323 8.14 30.41 -1.33
N ALA A 324 8.56 29.19 -1.63
CA ALA A 324 9.07 28.26 -0.63
C ALA A 324 10.28 27.50 -1.17
N ALA A 325 11.19 27.16 -0.24
CA ALA A 325 12.33 26.30 -0.50
C ALA A 325 12.50 25.30 0.63
N SER A 326 13.02 24.13 0.31
CA SER A 326 13.40 23.10 1.28
C SER A 326 14.70 22.41 0.88
N TYR A 327 15.40 21.94 1.90
CA TYR A 327 16.55 21.06 1.76
C TYR A 327 16.36 19.87 2.69
N THR A 328 16.62 18.66 2.18
CA THR A 328 16.51 17.41 2.96
C THR A 328 17.80 16.61 2.79
N ASP A 329 18.44 16.27 3.89
CA ASP A 329 19.55 15.31 3.94
C ASP A 329 19.02 13.99 4.50
N THR A 330 19.23 12.90 3.76
CA THR A 330 18.72 11.56 4.11
C THR A 330 19.87 10.57 4.09
N ASN A 331 20.10 9.91 5.21
CA ASN A 331 21.11 8.87 5.34
C ASN A 331 20.44 7.53 5.63
N TYR A 332 20.77 6.50 4.86
CA TYR A 332 20.32 5.13 5.04
C TYR A 332 21.51 4.21 5.33
N GLN A 333 21.28 3.19 6.15
CA GLN A 333 22.26 2.12 6.39
C GLN A 333 21.51 0.82 6.71
N ARG A 334 22.00 -0.30 6.20
CA ARG A 334 21.60 -1.64 6.60
C ARG A 334 22.67 -2.27 7.51
N GLU A 335 22.22 -3.08 8.49
CA GLU A 335 23.07 -3.94 9.32
C GLU A 335 22.48 -5.35 9.35
N GLY A 336 23.18 -6.32 8.79
CA GLY A 336 22.80 -7.72 8.87
C GLY A 336 23.17 -8.32 10.23
N LEU A 337 22.23 -9.06 10.82
CA LEU A 337 22.42 -9.78 12.09
C LEU A 337 22.54 -11.28 11.87
N PHE A 338 22.22 -11.79 10.68
CA PHE A 338 22.50 -13.13 10.18
C PHE A 338 23.56 -13.04 9.08
N ASP A 339 24.42 -14.07 8.98
CA ASP A 339 25.37 -14.26 7.89
C ASP A 339 24.80 -15.26 6.88
N ASN A 340 24.20 -14.76 5.80
CA ASN A 340 23.53 -15.57 4.80
C ASN A 340 24.54 -16.26 3.88
N GLU A 341 24.43 -17.58 3.70
CA GLU A 341 25.41 -18.38 2.94
C GLU A 341 25.47 -17.98 1.46
N ALA A 342 24.32 -17.70 0.81
CA ALA A 342 24.30 -17.23 -0.57
C ALA A 342 24.95 -15.85 -0.76
N ASN A 343 25.12 -15.08 0.31
CA ASN A 343 25.65 -13.71 0.29
C ASN A 343 26.82 -13.53 1.27
N THR A 344 27.65 -14.56 1.43
CA THR A 344 28.80 -14.55 2.35
C THR A 344 29.72 -13.35 2.11
N GLY A 345 30.06 -12.64 3.20
CA GLY A 345 30.88 -11.43 3.15
C GLY A 345 30.14 -10.16 2.75
N ASN A 346 28.85 -10.25 2.39
CA ASN A 346 28.01 -9.12 1.99
C ASN A 346 26.64 -9.10 2.71
N SER A 347 26.46 -9.91 3.72
CA SER A 347 25.19 -10.06 4.45
C SER A 347 25.28 -9.60 5.91
N TYR A 348 26.35 -9.92 6.62
CA TYR A 348 26.54 -9.69 8.04
C TYR A 348 27.23 -8.36 8.37
N GLY A 349 26.88 -7.78 9.53
CA GLY A 349 27.44 -6.52 9.99
C GLY A 349 26.85 -5.29 9.32
N LYS A 350 27.53 -4.15 9.41
CA LYS A 350 27.09 -2.87 8.85
C LYS A 350 27.56 -2.72 7.41
N GLY A 351 26.61 -2.51 6.51
CA GLY A 351 26.86 -2.05 5.14
C GLY A 351 27.23 -0.58 5.09
N GLU A 352 27.48 -0.08 3.89
CA GLU A 352 27.81 1.33 3.64
C GLU A 352 26.66 2.25 4.01
N LYS A 353 26.99 3.48 4.40
CA LYS A 353 26.03 4.57 4.52
C LYS A 353 25.75 5.17 3.16
N ILE A 354 24.48 5.30 2.83
CA ILE A 354 24.02 5.90 1.60
C ILE A 354 23.42 7.26 1.93
N ASN A 355 23.91 8.31 1.27
CA ASN A 355 23.44 9.67 1.46
C ASN A 355 22.69 10.17 0.23
N PHE A 356 21.57 10.85 0.46
CA PHE A 356 20.77 11.54 -0.55
C PHE A 356 20.53 12.98 -0.12
N SER A 357 20.65 13.91 -1.08
CA SER A 357 20.44 15.35 -0.87
C SER A 357 19.24 15.84 -1.69
N GLY A 358 18.11 16.04 -1.03
CA GLY A 358 16.89 16.51 -1.65
C GLY A 358 16.74 18.04 -1.60
N ILE A 359 16.36 18.65 -2.70
CA ILE A 359 15.95 20.06 -2.76
C ILE A 359 14.49 20.16 -3.17
N GLY A 360 13.81 21.17 -2.65
CA GLY A 360 12.43 21.47 -3.04
C GLY A 360 12.25 22.97 -3.23
N THR A 361 11.62 23.36 -4.33
CA THR A 361 11.18 24.73 -4.57
C THR A 361 9.70 24.73 -4.91
N LYS A 362 8.93 25.65 -4.33
CA LYS A 362 7.50 25.81 -4.62
C LYS A 362 7.17 27.27 -4.80
N ALA A 363 6.32 27.57 -5.75
CA ALA A 363 5.78 28.90 -5.96
C ALA A 363 4.33 28.82 -6.40
N GLY A 364 3.53 29.78 -5.99
CA GLY A 364 2.15 29.86 -6.43
C GLY A 364 1.59 31.25 -6.24
N PHE A 365 0.49 31.52 -6.94
CA PHE A 365 -0.24 32.76 -6.77
C PHE A 365 -1.75 32.53 -6.89
N THR A 366 -2.50 33.38 -6.19
CA THR A 366 -3.96 33.47 -6.30
C THR A 366 -4.33 34.88 -6.74
N TYR A 367 -4.91 35.02 -7.92
CA TYR A 367 -5.40 36.29 -8.44
C TYR A 367 -6.92 36.38 -8.34
N LYS A 368 -7.40 37.37 -7.63
CA LYS A 368 -8.82 37.63 -7.36
C LYS A 368 -9.32 38.70 -8.36
N PHE A 369 -9.84 38.26 -9.53
CA PHE A 369 -10.44 39.17 -10.51
C PHE A 369 -11.58 39.95 -9.88
N SER A 370 -12.41 39.25 -9.07
CA SER A 370 -13.50 39.79 -8.27
C SER A 370 -13.76 38.86 -7.08
N GLY A 371 -14.73 39.20 -6.24
CA GLY A 371 -15.17 38.31 -5.16
C GLY A 371 -15.75 36.99 -5.66
N LYS A 372 -16.10 36.87 -6.94
CA LYS A 372 -16.68 35.69 -7.57
C LYS A 372 -15.69 34.86 -8.40
N HIS A 373 -14.69 35.51 -8.99
CA HIS A 373 -13.79 34.91 -9.98
C HIS A 373 -12.35 34.92 -9.45
N ILE A 374 -11.77 33.78 -9.24
CA ILE A 374 -10.43 33.59 -8.69
C ILE A 374 -9.66 32.64 -9.60
N LEU A 375 -8.41 32.98 -9.89
CA LEU A 375 -7.43 32.13 -10.55
C LEU A 375 -6.35 31.78 -9.52
N ASP A 376 -6.04 30.50 -9.41
CA ASP A 376 -4.98 29.99 -8.55
C ASP A 376 -4.02 29.15 -9.38
N PHE A 377 -2.72 29.34 -9.18
CA PHE A 377 -1.67 28.59 -9.86
C PHE A 377 -0.63 28.14 -8.85
N ASN A 378 -0.19 26.90 -8.94
CA ASN A 378 0.86 26.33 -8.12
C ASN A 378 1.88 25.61 -8.98
N SER A 379 3.14 25.64 -8.55
CA SER A 379 4.24 24.90 -9.13
C SER A 379 5.16 24.34 -8.07
N ALA A 380 5.75 23.19 -8.34
CA ALA A 380 6.73 22.55 -7.45
C ALA A 380 7.79 21.82 -8.28
N TYR A 381 9.03 21.91 -7.82
CA TYR A 381 10.12 21.01 -8.18
C TYR A 381 10.73 20.45 -6.90
N ILE A 382 10.79 19.11 -6.81
CA ILE A 382 11.23 18.43 -5.59
C ILE A 382 12.13 17.26 -6.01
N THR A 383 13.29 17.13 -5.37
CA THR A 383 14.07 15.90 -5.40
C THR A 383 13.98 15.21 -4.04
N LYS A 384 13.87 13.90 -4.01
CA LYS A 384 13.75 13.12 -2.77
C LYS A 384 14.45 11.77 -2.88
N ALA A 385 14.94 11.28 -1.75
CA ALA A 385 15.47 9.93 -1.63
C ALA A 385 14.44 8.87 -2.03
N PRO A 386 14.83 7.76 -2.65
CA PRO A 386 14.00 6.58 -2.79
C PRO A 386 13.56 6.04 -1.41
N SER A 387 12.49 5.27 -1.37
CA SER A 387 12.10 4.56 -0.15
C SER A 387 13.11 3.45 0.19
N PHE A 388 13.19 3.02 1.46
CA PHE A 388 14.02 1.87 1.85
C PHE A 388 13.81 0.66 0.97
N ARG A 389 12.56 0.32 0.69
CA ARG A 389 12.19 -0.83 -0.14
C ARG A 389 12.82 -0.75 -1.54
N ASN A 390 12.96 0.44 -2.08
CA ASN A 390 13.47 0.68 -3.43
C ASN A 390 14.95 1.14 -3.43
N THR A 391 15.63 1.00 -2.29
CA THR A 391 17.05 1.37 -2.13
C THR A 391 17.96 0.14 -2.14
N PHE A 392 17.57 -0.93 -1.46
CA PHE A 392 18.34 -2.17 -1.38
C PHE A 392 17.72 -3.23 -2.30
N THR A 393 18.54 -3.94 -3.05
CA THR A 393 18.08 -4.99 -3.98
C THR A 393 17.32 -6.08 -3.24
N ASN A 394 17.92 -6.62 -2.18
CA ASN A 394 17.29 -7.55 -1.25
C ASN A 394 17.78 -7.31 0.18
N SER A 395 17.14 -6.37 0.89
CA SER A 395 17.54 -6.03 2.26
C SER A 395 17.48 -7.21 3.25
N ARG A 396 16.78 -8.29 2.92
CA ARG A 396 16.69 -9.48 3.79
C ARG A 396 18.04 -10.20 3.88
N VAL A 397 18.76 -10.32 2.77
CA VAL A 397 19.90 -11.21 2.67
C VAL A 397 21.24 -10.52 2.33
N ASN A 398 21.25 -9.28 1.79
CA ASN A 398 22.50 -8.60 1.44
C ASN A 398 22.49 -7.08 1.62
N HIS A 399 23.67 -6.45 1.49
CA HIS A 399 23.86 -5.01 1.59
C HIS A 399 23.71 -4.28 0.24
N ASN A 400 23.46 -5.00 -0.84
CA ASN A 400 23.47 -4.44 -2.18
C ASN A 400 22.44 -3.33 -2.37
N VAL A 401 22.93 -2.19 -2.82
CA VAL A 401 22.10 -1.04 -3.21
C VAL A 401 21.67 -1.21 -4.65
N VAL A 402 20.48 -0.72 -4.99
CA VAL A 402 20.01 -0.71 -6.37
C VAL A 402 20.99 0.02 -7.27
N GLY A 403 21.39 -0.62 -8.33
CA GLY A 403 22.33 -0.13 -9.33
C GLY A 403 23.20 -1.28 -9.81
N VAL A 404 23.15 -1.53 -11.12
CA VAL A 404 23.91 -2.59 -11.77
C VAL A 404 24.70 -1.92 -12.89
N ASP A 405 25.97 -2.30 -13.07
CA ASP A 405 26.77 -1.80 -14.17
C ASP A 405 26.41 -2.48 -15.50
N ALA A 406 27.04 -2.03 -16.60
CA ALA A 406 26.81 -2.58 -17.93
C ALA A 406 27.16 -4.07 -18.07
N ASN A 407 27.87 -4.66 -17.11
CA ASN A 407 28.24 -6.08 -17.08
C ASN A 407 27.31 -6.93 -16.19
N GLY A 408 26.24 -6.33 -15.65
CA GLY A 408 25.33 -7.01 -14.73
C GLY A 408 25.89 -7.16 -13.30
N LEU A 409 27.08 -6.67 -13.01
CA LEU A 409 27.63 -6.65 -11.67
C LEU A 409 27.00 -5.51 -10.89
N ILE A 410 26.62 -5.78 -9.66
CA ILE A 410 26.09 -4.76 -8.76
C ILE A 410 27.19 -3.71 -8.57
N ASN A 411 26.96 -2.55 -9.11
CA ASN A 411 27.91 -1.45 -9.10
C ASN A 411 27.58 -0.48 -7.97
N ASN A 412 28.61 0.15 -7.42
CA ASN A 412 28.50 1.31 -6.54
C ASN A 412 27.99 2.58 -7.29
N ASN A 413 27.30 2.43 -8.42
CA ASN A 413 26.59 3.55 -9.02
C ASN A 413 25.41 3.87 -8.11
N PRO A 414 25.49 4.98 -7.36
CA PRO A 414 24.44 5.32 -6.43
C PRO A 414 23.13 5.51 -7.21
N ILE A 415 22.07 4.90 -6.70
CA ILE A 415 20.73 5.27 -7.14
C ILE A 415 20.58 6.79 -6.96
N SER A 416 19.93 7.45 -7.91
CA SER A 416 19.69 8.87 -7.84
C SER A 416 18.37 9.18 -7.08
N GLU A 417 18.26 10.42 -6.62
CA GLU A 417 17.01 10.93 -6.09
C GLU A 417 15.93 10.97 -7.18
N GLU A 418 14.70 10.63 -6.80
CA GLU A 418 13.52 10.86 -7.64
C GLU A 418 13.30 12.36 -7.83
N LYS A 419 13.01 12.80 -9.05
CA LYS A 419 12.75 14.20 -9.44
C LYS A 419 11.29 14.39 -9.78
N ILE A 420 10.60 15.27 -9.08
CA ILE A 420 9.17 15.55 -9.24
C ILE A 420 9.00 16.97 -9.70
N THR A 421 8.36 17.16 -10.85
CA THR A 421 7.91 18.46 -11.35
C THR A 421 6.40 18.46 -11.42
N ALA A 422 5.73 19.43 -10.78
CA ALA A 422 4.28 19.52 -10.75
C ALA A 422 3.80 20.94 -11.00
N PHE A 423 2.71 21.06 -11.74
CA PHE A 423 1.99 22.32 -12.01
C PHE A 423 0.50 22.08 -11.90
N ASP A 424 -0.23 23.02 -11.31
CA ASP A 424 -1.68 23.07 -11.40
C ASP A 424 -2.19 24.52 -11.58
N ALA A 425 -3.28 24.64 -12.32
CA ALA A 425 -3.98 25.90 -12.53
C ALA A 425 -5.46 25.68 -12.24
N ASN A 426 -6.03 26.52 -11.38
CA ASN A 426 -7.39 26.39 -10.89
C ASN A 426 -8.17 27.67 -11.20
N TYR A 427 -9.30 27.54 -11.89
CA TYR A 427 -10.28 28.61 -11.97
C TYR A 427 -11.42 28.30 -11.01
N ILE A 428 -11.70 29.23 -10.11
CA ILE A 428 -12.72 29.10 -9.06
C ILE A 428 -13.78 30.17 -9.28
N TYR A 429 -15.02 29.72 -9.43
CA TYR A 429 -16.19 30.57 -9.44
C TYR A 429 -17.00 30.36 -8.15
N ARG A 430 -17.33 31.46 -7.48
CA ARG A 430 -18.11 31.46 -6.24
C ARG A 430 -19.26 32.43 -6.34
N SER A 431 -20.46 31.94 -6.11
CA SER A 431 -21.67 32.76 -5.95
C SER A 431 -22.55 32.17 -4.86
N PRO A 432 -23.60 32.88 -4.40
CA PRO A 432 -24.55 32.31 -3.43
C PRO A 432 -25.22 31.02 -3.90
N ILE A 433 -25.37 30.84 -5.21
CA ILE A 433 -26.09 29.71 -5.81
C ILE A 433 -25.11 28.66 -6.34
N ILE A 434 -24.05 29.06 -7.01
CA ILE A 434 -23.14 28.14 -7.71
C ILE A 434 -21.71 28.34 -7.19
N ASN A 435 -21.08 27.23 -6.78
CA ASN A 435 -19.63 27.14 -6.58
C ASN A 435 -19.08 26.13 -7.58
N ALA A 436 -18.09 26.55 -8.36
CA ALA A 436 -17.42 25.70 -9.34
C ALA A 436 -15.91 25.87 -9.28
N ARG A 437 -15.18 24.78 -9.54
CA ARG A 437 -13.73 24.77 -9.69
C ARG A 437 -13.36 23.92 -10.90
N LEU A 438 -12.59 24.51 -11.78
CA LEU A 438 -11.93 23.83 -12.90
C LEU A 438 -10.43 23.83 -12.64
N THR A 439 -9.82 22.67 -12.63
CA THR A 439 -8.39 22.47 -12.41
C THR A 439 -7.78 21.79 -13.63
N GLY A 440 -6.67 22.34 -14.15
CA GLY A 440 -5.76 21.62 -15.05
C GLY A 440 -4.49 21.27 -14.26
N PHE A 441 -3.97 20.05 -14.43
CA PHE A 441 -2.77 19.62 -13.72
C PHE A 441 -1.80 18.86 -14.63
N TYR A 442 -0.53 18.96 -14.27
CA TYR A 442 0.56 18.20 -14.87
C TYR A 442 1.57 17.82 -13.77
N THR A 443 1.95 16.54 -13.73
CA THR A 443 3.02 16.04 -12.87
C THR A 443 3.90 15.08 -13.66
N ASN A 444 5.21 15.27 -13.56
CA ASN A 444 6.22 14.38 -14.10
C ASN A 444 7.13 13.91 -12.96
N ILE A 445 7.31 12.60 -12.83
CA ILE A 445 8.22 11.96 -11.89
C ILE A 445 9.30 11.30 -12.73
N LYS A 446 10.57 11.53 -12.42
CA LYS A 446 11.72 10.98 -13.10
C LYS A 446 12.65 10.23 -12.17
N ASP A 447 13.40 9.30 -12.72
CA ASP A 447 14.45 8.54 -12.02
C ASP A 447 13.91 7.73 -10.82
N ALA A 448 12.64 7.31 -10.85
CA ALA A 448 12.08 6.44 -9.81
C ALA A 448 12.63 5.00 -9.96
N ASN A 449 12.65 4.27 -8.82
CA ASN A 449 13.05 2.86 -8.80
C ASN A 449 11.94 2.05 -8.15
N GLU A 450 11.68 0.85 -8.68
CA GLU A 450 10.71 -0.10 -8.13
C GLU A 450 11.35 -1.48 -8.02
N ILE A 451 11.09 -2.16 -6.88
CA ILE A 451 11.58 -3.52 -6.64
C ILE A 451 10.37 -4.41 -6.34
N SER A 452 10.26 -5.48 -7.11
CA SER A 452 9.27 -6.54 -6.93
C SER A 452 9.95 -7.86 -6.63
N PHE A 453 9.25 -8.80 -5.98
CA PHE A 453 9.74 -10.14 -5.71
C PHE A 453 8.65 -11.14 -6.08
N TYR A 454 8.97 -12.08 -6.98
CA TYR A 454 8.05 -13.10 -7.46
C TYR A 454 8.79 -14.30 -8.05
N TYR A 455 8.06 -15.40 -8.27
CA TYR A 455 8.56 -16.53 -9.00
C TYR A 455 8.30 -16.34 -10.49
N ALA A 456 9.33 -16.41 -11.31
CA ALA A 456 9.27 -16.28 -12.76
C ALA A 456 9.57 -17.60 -13.46
N ASP A 457 8.93 -17.82 -14.60
CA ASP A 457 9.22 -18.93 -15.53
C ASP A 457 9.64 -18.36 -16.89
N GLY A 458 10.46 -19.10 -17.62
CA GLY A 458 10.90 -18.72 -18.96
C GLY A 458 11.99 -17.64 -18.96
N LEU A 459 12.91 -17.71 -17.99
CA LEU A 459 14.01 -16.75 -17.82
C LEU A 459 15.17 -17.06 -18.76
N VAL A 460 15.74 -16.03 -19.37
CA VAL A 460 16.98 -16.10 -20.19
C VAL A 460 18.17 -15.62 -19.35
N GLY A 461 19.31 -16.32 -19.45
CA GLY A 461 20.56 -15.94 -18.81
C GLY A 461 20.69 -16.44 -17.36
N PHE A 462 19.74 -17.24 -16.88
CA PHE A 462 19.84 -18.00 -15.63
C PHE A 462 20.14 -19.47 -15.90
N GLU A 463 20.75 -20.16 -14.95
CA GLU A 463 21.02 -21.61 -15.06
C GLU A 463 19.70 -22.39 -15.10
N GLU A 464 18.75 -22.02 -14.24
CA GLU A 464 17.38 -22.52 -14.23
C GLU A 464 16.46 -21.55 -14.95
N THR A 465 15.51 -22.06 -15.74
CA THR A 465 14.54 -21.22 -16.48
C THR A 465 13.44 -20.65 -15.58
N ASN A 466 13.38 -21.11 -14.35
CA ASN A 466 12.34 -20.79 -13.39
C ASN A 466 12.95 -20.60 -11.99
N GLU A 467 12.77 -19.41 -11.43
CA GLU A 467 13.42 -19.01 -10.18
C GLU A 467 12.65 -17.92 -9.42
N PHE A 468 12.89 -17.80 -8.11
CA PHE A 468 12.49 -16.64 -7.34
C PHE A 468 13.44 -15.47 -7.65
N VAL A 469 12.91 -14.37 -8.14
CA VAL A 469 13.70 -13.22 -8.54
C VAL A 469 13.25 -11.93 -7.85
N GLN A 470 14.23 -11.05 -7.59
CA GLN A 470 13.99 -9.64 -7.37
C GLN A 470 14.03 -8.94 -8.73
N GLU A 471 12.90 -8.43 -9.17
CA GLU A 471 12.81 -7.55 -10.32
C GLU A 471 13.14 -6.13 -9.89
N ILE A 472 14.18 -5.56 -10.48
CA ILE A 472 14.66 -4.21 -10.21
C ILE A 472 14.44 -3.37 -11.45
N LEU A 473 13.48 -2.47 -11.39
CA LEU A 473 13.17 -1.52 -12.45
C LEU A 473 13.77 -0.16 -12.07
N GLN A 474 14.78 0.30 -12.82
CA GLN A 474 15.57 1.47 -12.49
C GLN A 474 15.41 2.59 -13.52
N GLY A 475 15.28 3.84 -13.04
CA GLY A 475 15.18 5.02 -13.89
C GLY A 475 13.80 5.16 -14.54
N ILE A 476 12.73 4.92 -13.77
CA ILE A 476 11.35 5.00 -14.25
C ILE A 476 10.91 6.45 -14.33
N ASP A 477 10.44 6.88 -15.51
CA ASP A 477 9.76 8.15 -15.69
C ASP A 477 8.25 7.93 -15.80
N LYS A 478 7.47 8.72 -15.03
CA LYS A 478 6.00 8.68 -15.01
C LYS A 478 5.42 10.07 -15.29
N LYS A 479 4.35 10.11 -16.08
CA LYS A 479 3.67 11.34 -16.45
C LYS A 479 2.18 11.27 -16.14
N TYR A 480 1.69 12.29 -15.47
CA TYR A 480 0.30 12.48 -15.09
C TYR A 480 -0.18 13.84 -15.58
N PHE A 481 -1.24 13.90 -16.36
CA PHE A 481 -1.87 15.16 -16.72
C PHE A 481 -3.37 14.99 -16.92
N GLY A 482 -4.11 16.06 -16.72
CA GLY A 482 -5.55 16.00 -16.84
C GLY A 482 -6.26 17.27 -16.45
N ALA A 483 -7.57 17.16 -16.36
CA ALA A 483 -8.46 18.21 -15.90
C ALA A 483 -9.50 17.66 -14.95
N GLU A 484 -9.89 18.48 -13.98
CA GLU A 484 -10.90 18.19 -12.98
C GLU A 484 -11.93 19.31 -12.92
N LEU A 485 -13.20 18.95 -12.81
CA LEU A 485 -14.32 19.87 -12.63
C LEU A 485 -15.09 19.45 -11.37
N GLY A 486 -15.31 20.39 -10.47
CA GLY A 486 -16.25 20.24 -9.37
C GLY A 486 -17.28 21.37 -9.43
N ILE A 487 -18.56 21.05 -9.28
CA ILE A 487 -19.64 22.01 -9.27
C ILE A 487 -20.68 21.68 -8.19
N GLU A 488 -21.10 22.66 -7.44
CA GLU A 488 -22.24 22.61 -6.52
C GLU A 488 -23.21 23.73 -6.83
N ALA A 489 -24.51 23.40 -6.89
CA ALA A 489 -25.56 24.37 -7.13
C ALA A 489 -26.66 24.26 -6.05
N GLN A 490 -26.91 25.34 -5.33
CA GLN A 490 -28.03 25.45 -4.38
C GLN A 490 -29.30 25.80 -5.17
N ILE A 491 -30.13 24.79 -5.44
CA ILE A 491 -31.31 24.94 -6.29
C ILE A 491 -32.47 25.56 -5.49
N THR A 492 -32.64 25.11 -4.25
CA THR A 492 -33.58 25.68 -3.27
C THR A 492 -32.87 25.84 -1.93
N SER A 493 -33.52 26.40 -0.93
CA SER A 493 -32.95 26.48 0.42
C SER A 493 -32.60 25.11 1.02
N THR A 494 -33.20 24.03 0.52
CA THR A 494 -33.06 22.68 1.04
C THR A 494 -32.38 21.71 0.09
N VAL A 495 -32.30 21.99 -1.21
CA VAL A 495 -31.79 21.10 -2.25
C VAL A 495 -30.51 21.65 -2.85
N LYS A 496 -29.45 20.86 -2.81
CA LYS A 496 -28.17 21.10 -3.48
C LYS A 496 -27.90 20.00 -4.51
N LEU A 497 -27.54 20.38 -5.73
CA LEU A 497 -26.99 19.48 -6.74
C LEU A 497 -25.47 19.53 -6.70
N LYS A 498 -24.85 18.39 -6.98
CA LYS A 498 -23.38 18.22 -7.01
C LYS A 498 -22.98 17.48 -8.27
N GLY A 499 -21.92 17.94 -8.90
CA GLY A 499 -21.30 17.28 -10.05
C GLY A 499 -19.78 17.32 -9.91
N ALA A 500 -19.14 16.25 -10.30
CA ALA A 500 -17.68 16.20 -10.41
C ALA A 500 -17.27 15.37 -11.63
N ALA A 501 -16.19 15.77 -12.27
CA ALA A 501 -15.55 15.03 -13.35
C ALA A 501 -14.05 15.14 -13.23
N SER A 502 -13.35 14.03 -13.43
CA SER A 502 -11.88 13.98 -13.57
C SER A 502 -11.56 13.20 -14.85
N VAL A 503 -10.75 13.79 -15.70
CA VAL A 503 -10.27 13.19 -16.94
C VAL A 503 -8.76 13.33 -16.98
N GLY A 504 -8.06 12.22 -16.79
CA GLY A 504 -6.60 12.18 -16.78
C GLY A 504 -6.03 11.17 -17.75
N GLN A 505 -4.72 11.27 -17.92
CA GLN A 505 -3.89 10.27 -18.57
C GLN A 505 -2.61 10.09 -17.73
N TYR A 506 -2.39 8.86 -17.27
CA TYR A 506 -1.27 8.48 -16.43
C TYR A 506 -0.51 7.37 -17.10
N THR A 507 0.76 7.64 -17.46
CA THR A 507 1.56 6.73 -18.30
C THR A 507 3.01 6.67 -17.82
N TYR A 508 3.67 5.58 -18.16
CA TYR A 508 5.13 5.58 -18.23
C TYR A 508 5.57 6.54 -19.34
N ASP A 509 6.65 7.31 -19.11
CA ASP A 509 7.16 8.32 -20.03
C ASP A 509 8.49 7.92 -20.71
N ASN A 510 9.11 6.84 -20.25
CA ASN A 510 10.31 6.26 -20.81
C ASN A 510 10.30 4.72 -20.82
N ASN A 511 11.38 4.12 -21.29
CA ASN A 511 11.71 2.71 -21.16
C ASN A 511 12.82 2.58 -20.10
N PRO A 512 12.50 2.18 -18.86
CA PRO A 512 13.50 2.00 -17.80
C PRO A 512 14.31 0.73 -18.02
N ASN A 513 15.50 0.64 -17.37
CA ASN A 513 16.29 -0.58 -17.35
C ASN A 513 15.71 -1.58 -16.35
N LEU A 514 15.70 -2.86 -16.71
CA LEU A 514 15.26 -3.96 -15.87
C LEU A 514 16.41 -4.92 -15.60
N TYR A 515 16.57 -5.26 -14.32
CA TYR A 515 17.51 -6.28 -13.85
C TYR A 515 16.73 -7.30 -13.02
N LEU A 516 17.13 -8.57 -13.14
CA LEU A 516 16.67 -9.64 -12.27
C LEU A 516 17.84 -10.08 -11.40
N ALA A 517 17.61 -10.18 -10.10
CA ALA A 517 18.56 -10.74 -9.16
C ALA A 517 17.95 -11.97 -8.49
N SER A 518 18.68 -13.08 -8.48
CA SER A 518 18.44 -14.26 -7.63
C SER A 518 19.48 -14.32 -6.52
N ASP A 519 19.46 -15.39 -5.73
CA ASP A 519 20.45 -15.57 -4.67
C ASP A 519 21.88 -15.69 -5.22
N ASN A 520 22.05 -16.22 -6.42
CA ASN A 520 23.35 -16.55 -7.00
C ASN A 520 23.74 -15.69 -8.22
N ASN A 521 22.82 -14.93 -8.79
CA ASN A 521 23.09 -14.24 -10.05
C ASN A 521 22.30 -12.93 -10.17
N THR A 522 22.87 -11.98 -10.94
CA THR A 522 22.16 -10.77 -11.37
C THR A 522 22.30 -10.60 -12.88
N VAL A 523 21.19 -10.58 -13.58
CA VAL A 523 21.13 -10.52 -15.04
C VAL A 523 20.46 -9.23 -15.50
N SER A 524 21.08 -8.54 -16.44
CA SER A 524 20.46 -7.38 -17.12
C SER A 524 19.49 -7.88 -18.20
N MET A 525 18.24 -7.51 -18.08
CA MET A 525 17.20 -7.78 -19.10
C MET A 525 17.10 -6.66 -20.13
N GLY A 526 17.99 -5.64 -20.04
CA GLY A 526 17.96 -4.47 -20.92
C GLY A 526 16.83 -3.51 -20.61
N GLU A 527 16.43 -2.72 -21.59
CA GLU A 527 15.31 -1.80 -21.45
C GLU A 527 13.97 -2.56 -21.46
N SER A 528 13.10 -2.19 -20.51
CA SER A 528 11.70 -2.60 -20.54
C SER A 528 10.87 -1.58 -21.32
N ASN A 529 10.22 -2.00 -22.40
CA ASN A 529 9.48 -1.17 -23.32
C ASN A 529 8.14 -0.70 -22.74
N LEU A 530 8.19 0.15 -21.70
CA LEU A 530 7.02 0.61 -20.95
C LEU A 530 6.43 1.92 -21.44
N LYS A 531 7.14 2.69 -22.25
CA LYS A 531 6.69 4.02 -22.70
C LYS A 531 5.29 3.98 -23.28
N ASN A 532 4.40 4.86 -22.78
CA ASN A 532 2.99 5.00 -23.11
C ASN A 532 2.03 3.93 -22.55
N TYR A 533 2.51 2.84 -21.94
CA TYR A 533 1.63 1.99 -21.14
C TYR A 533 0.98 2.79 -20.02
N LYS A 534 -0.25 2.42 -19.67
CA LYS A 534 -1.01 3.11 -18.63
C LYS A 534 -0.58 2.64 -17.25
N LEU A 535 -0.40 3.59 -16.33
CA LEU A 535 -0.15 3.26 -14.94
C LEU A 535 -1.42 2.65 -14.34
N ALA A 536 -1.27 1.49 -13.70
CA ALA A 536 -2.30 0.89 -12.88
C ALA A 536 -2.41 1.66 -11.55
N GLY A 537 -3.56 1.67 -10.93
CA GLY A 537 -3.73 2.32 -9.62
C GLY A 537 -5.08 3.02 -9.47
N GLY A 538 -5.98 2.82 -10.41
CA GLY A 538 -7.34 3.32 -10.38
C GLY A 538 -7.81 3.85 -11.72
N PRO A 539 -9.08 4.28 -11.79
CA PRO A 539 -9.67 4.81 -13.02
C PRO A 539 -9.03 6.16 -13.39
N GLN A 540 -8.60 6.29 -14.64
CA GLN A 540 -8.06 7.55 -15.17
C GLN A 540 -9.17 8.54 -15.55
N ARG A 541 -10.43 8.10 -15.55
CA ARG A 541 -11.61 8.95 -15.74
C ARG A 541 -12.69 8.59 -14.72
N ALA A 542 -13.21 9.60 -14.03
CA ALA A 542 -14.25 9.46 -13.02
C ALA A 542 -15.25 10.58 -13.15
N TYR A 543 -16.53 10.24 -13.04
CA TYR A 543 -17.63 11.19 -13.11
C TYR A 543 -18.60 10.92 -11.97
N SER A 544 -19.12 11.97 -11.36
CA SER A 544 -20.09 11.87 -10.27
C SER A 544 -21.19 12.90 -10.44
N VAL A 545 -22.43 12.46 -10.28
CA VAL A 545 -23.60 13.32 -10.19
C VAL A 545 -24.38 12.93 -8.95
N GLY A 546 -24.85 13.92 -8.22
CA GLY A 546 -25.62 13.65 -7.01
C GLY A 546 -26.41 14.85 -6.54
N PHE A 547 -27.18 14.61 -5.51
CA PHE A 547 -27.94 15.64 -4.82
C PHE A 547 -27.86 15.44 -3.31
N GLU A 548 -28.13 16.52 -2.59
CA GLU A 548 -28.28 16.54 -1.15
C GLU A 548 -29.53 17.35 -0.81
N TYR A 549 -30.37 16.77 0.03
CA TYR A 549 -31.52 17.42 0.63
C TYR A 549 -31.29 17.60 2.12
N ARG A 550 -31.49 18.81 2.61
CA ARG A 550 -31.41 19.17 4.04
C ARG A 550 -32.76 19.76 4.49
N ASP A 551 -33.41 19.09 5.41
CA ASP A 551 -34.65 19.51 5.98
C ASP A 551 -34.44 20.44 7.18
N PRO A 552 -35.31 21.48 7.38
CA PRO A 552 -35.27 22.34 8.57
C PRO A 552 -35.43 21.58 9.91
N ASN A 553 -36.02 20.39 9.91
CA ASN A 553 -36.15 19.51 11.07
C ASN A 553 -34.95 18.59 11.34
N TYR A 554 -33.74 18.98 10.84
CA TYR A 554 -32.46 18.31 11.11
C TYR A 554 -32.36 16.88 10.57
N TRP A 555 -33.06 16.52 9.53
CA TRP A 555 -32.77 15.33 8.77
C TRP A 555 -32.26 15.70 7.36
N TRP A 556 -31.49 14.85 6.81
CA TRP A 556 -30.90 15.08 5.49
C TRP A 556 -30.63 13.75 4.81
N PHE A 557 -30.66 13.76 3.49
CA PHE A 557 -30.24 12.62 2.69
C PHE A 557 -29.65 13.10 1.37
N GLY A 558 -28.86 12.24 0.76
CA GLY A 558 -28.30 12.46 -0.55
C GLY A 558 -28.00 11.14 -1.25
N ALA A 559 -27.91 11.21 -2.56
CA ALA A 559 -27.46 10.11 -3.37
C ALA A 559 -26.46 10.59 -4.43
N THR A 560 -25.55 9.71 -4.81
CA THR A 560 -24.58 9.95 -5.88
C THR A 560 -24.52 8.75 -6.81
N ALA A 561 -24.51 9.01 -8.11
CA ALA A 561 -24.14 8.04 -9.13
C ALA A 561 -22.72 8.36 -9.60
N ASN A 562 -21.82 7.39 -9.48
CA ASN A 562 -20.41 7.52 -9.79
C ASN A 562 -20.07 6.58 -10.93
N PHE A 563 -19.54 7.09 -12.03
CA PHE A 563 -19.14 6.34 -13.22
C PHE A 563 -17.63 6.39 -13.38
N PHE A 564 -17.02 5.23 -13.58
CA PHE A 564 -15.58 5.05 -13.67
C PHE A 564 -15.20 4.31 -14.95
N THR A 565 -14.12 4.77 -15.59
CA THR A 565 -13.61 4.13 -16.80
C THR A 565 -12.12 4.36 -16.95
N ASN A 566 -11.48 3.66 -17.90
CA ASN A 566 -10.04 3.69 -18.12
C ASN A 566 -9.25 3.24 -16.88
N THR A 567 -9.65 2.14 -16.28
CA THR A 567 -8.87 1.37 -15.30
C THR A 567 -8.13 0.28 -16.05
N TYR A 568 -6.86 0.08 -15.72
CA TYR A 568 -5.96 -0.83 -16.44
C TYR A 568 -5.33 -1.83 -15.50
N LEU A 569 -5.06 -3.02 -16.02
CA LEU A 569 -4.27 -4.06 -15.37
C LEU A 569 -2.81 -3.57 -15.21
N ASP A 570 -2.18 -3.92 -14.09
CA ASP A 570 -0.74 -3.71 -13.93
C ASP A 570 0.04 -4.72 -14.77
N ILE A 571 0.96 -4.21 -15.56
CA ILE A 571 1.71 -5.01 -16.53
C ILE A 571 2.98 -5.58 -15.88
N SER A 572 3.44 -6.74 -16.37
CA SER A 572 4.75 -7.27 -16.03
C SER A 572 5.83 -6.56 -16.83
N PRO A 573 6.74 -5.79 -16.22
CA PRO A 573 7.86 -5.18 -16.90
C PRO A 573 8.78 -6.20 -17.61
N LEU A 574 8.95 -7.38 -17.02
CA LEU A 574 9.79 -8.46 -17.56
C LEU A 574 9.38 -8.89 -18.97
N THR A 575 8.09 -9.07 -19.21
CA THR A 575 7.59 -9.48 -20.53
C THR A 575 7.74 -8.39 -21.60
N ARG A 576 8.14 -7.17 -21.25
CA ARG A 576 8.41 -6.05 -22.17
C ARG A 576 9.92 -5.83 -22.41
N THR A 577 10.77 -6.83 -22.02
CA THR A 577 12.22 -6.82 -22.23
C THR A 577 12.61 -7.80 -23.34
N GLN A 578 13.92 -7.93 -23.55
CA GLN A 578 14.48 -8.95 -24.45
C GLN A 578 14.16 -10.40 -24.01
N ASN A 579 13.92 -10.65 -22.73
CA ASN A 579 13.50 -11.96 -22.23
C ASN A 579 12.26 -12.50 -22.96
N PHE A 580 11.42 -11.63 -23.46
CA PHE A 580 10.17 -12.04 -24.10
C PHE A 580 10.39 -12.74 -25.45
N TYR A 581 11.37 -12.32 -26.24
CA TYR A 581 11.58 -12.85 -27.58
C TYR A 581 12.84 -13.71 -27.75
N LEU A 582 13.68 -13.83 -26.72
CA LEU A 582 14.90 -14.65 -26.75
C LEU A 582 14.68 -16.03 -26.16
N ALA A 583 15.27 -17.04 -26.78
CA ALA A 583 15.43 -18.38 -26.24
C ALA A 583 16.68 -18.46 -25.33
N GLN A 584 16.90 -19.58 -24.67
CA GLN A 584 18.04 -19.82 -23.75
C GLN A 584 19.41 -19.65 -24.41
N ASP A 585 19.52 -19.88 -25.70
CA ASP A 585 20.74 -19.67 -26.48
C ASP A 585 21.00 -18.17 -26.83
N GLY A 586 20.14 -17.27 -26.38
CA GLY A 586 20.21 -15.85 -26.64
C GLY A 586 19.77 -15.44 -28.06
N LEU A 587 19.22 -16.36 -28.85
CA LEU A 587 18.68 -16.08 -30.18
C LEU A 587 17.15 -15.89 -30.11
N PRO A 588 16.57 -15.12 -31.03
CA PRO A 588 15.11 -15.02 -31.11
C PRO A 588 14.45 -16.37 -31.33
N PHE A 589 13.28 -16.61 -30.73
CA PHE A 589 12.47 -17.82 -31.02
C PHE A 589 12.19 -17.91 -32.53
N ASN A 590 12.33 -19.12 -33.11
CA ASN A 590 12.11 -19.34 -34.52
C ASN A 590 10.66 -19.08 -34.97
N ASP A 591 9.70 -19.20 -34.08
CA ASP A 591 8.27 -18.97 -34.25
C ASP A 591 7.82 -17.58 -33.81
N TYR A 592 8.74 -16.69 -33.46
CA TYR A 592 8.40 -15.34 -32.98
C TYR A 592 7.74 -14.52 -34.10
N ASP A 593 6.49 -14.12 -33.88
CA ASP A 593 5.73 -13.23 -34.73
C ASP A 593 5.39 -11.90 -34.03
N THR A 594 5.84 -10.82 -34.59
CA THR A 594 5.69 -9.47 -34.00
C THR A 594 4.22 -9.06 -33.86
N SER A 595 3.34 -9.50 -34.75
CA SER A 595 1.90 -9.15 -34.67
C SER A 595 1.22 -9.88 -33.52
N THR A 596 1.50 -11.16 -33.38
CA THR A 596 1.06 -11.98 -32.25
C THR A 596 1.61 -11.43 -30.91
N ALA A 597 2.89 -11.08 -30.87
CA ALA A 597 3.52 -10.50 -29.70
C ALA A 597 2.82 -9.20 -29.25
N ARG A 598 2.44 -8.33 -30.19
CA ARG A 598 1.70 -7.10 -29.86
C ARG A 598 0.32 -7.37 -29.25
N GLU A 599 -0.38 -8.38 -29.70
CA GLU A 599 -1.68 -8.75 -29.11
C GLU A 599 -1.49 -9.39 -27.72
N LEU A 600 -0.49 -10.27 -27.56
CA LEU A 600 -0.17 -10.89 -26.26
C LEU A 600 0.22 -9.86 -25.20
N LEU A 601 0.98 -8.83 -25.58
CA LEU A 601 1.47 -7.76 -24.70
C LEU A 601 0.50 -6.58 -24.55
N LYS A 602 -0.67 -6.66 -25.16
CA LYS A 602 -1.69 -5.61 -25.04
C LYS A 602 -2.20 -5.50 -23.62
N GLN A 603 -2.10 -4.31 -23.05
CA GLN A 603 -2.56 -4.05 -21.68
C GLN A 603 -4.08 -4.21 -21.57
N GLU A 604 -4.55 -5.03 -20.65
CA GLU A 604 -5.97 -5.19 -20.35
C GLU A 604 -6.54 -3.88 -19.80
N LYS A 605 -7.62 -3.42 -20.43
CA LYS A 605 -8.45 -2.34 -19.91
C LYS A 605 -9.72 -2.94 -19.33
N PHE A 606 -10.01 -2.64 -18.05
CA PHE A 606 -11.22 -3.12 -17.39
C PHE A 606 -12.46 -2.43 -17.95
N GLU A 607 -13.58 -3.11 -17.84
CA GLU A 607 -14.88 -2.56 -18.17
C GLU A 607 -15.22 -1.33 -17.35
N ALA A 608 -15.94 -0.41 -17.96
CA ALA A 608 -16.46 0.75 -17.26
C ALA A 608 -17.60 0.33 -16.32
N TYR A 609 -17.69 0.96 -15.17
CA TYR A 609 -18.69 0.61 -14.18
C TYR A 609 -19.32 1.83 -13.50
N MET A 610 -20.51 1.64 -12.96
CA MET A 610 -21.24 2.65 -12.20
C MET A 610 -21.56 2.16 -10.79
N VAL A 611 -21.31 3.01 -9.80
CA VAL A 611 -21.63 2.75 -8.40
C VAL A 611 -22.59 3.83 -7.89
N VAL A 612 -23.77 3.42 -7.43
CA VAL A 612 -24.75 4.32 -6.82
C VAL A 612 -24.66 4.19 -5.30
N ASN A 613 -24.54 5.34 -4.63
CA ASN A 613 -24.44 5.42 -3.18
C ASN A 613 -25.55 6.32 -2.63
N ALA A 614 -26.03 6.00 -1.43
CA ALA A 614 -26.92 6.87 -0.67
C ALA A 614 -26.36 7.10 0.73
N VAL A 615 -26.68 8.27 1.27
CA VAL A 615 -26.27 8.71 2.60
C VAL A 615 -27.39 9.52 3.22
N GLY A 616 -27.58 9.38 4.53
CA GLY A 616 -28.57 10.20 5.23
C GLY A 616 -28.35 10.18 6.72
N GLY A 617 -29.03 11.10 7.39
CA GLY A 617 -28.93 11.21 8.83
C GLY A 617 -30.04 12.10 9.43
N LYS A 618 -30.19 11.96 10.74
CA LYS A 618 -31.07 12.79 11.53
C LYS A 618 -30.44 13.07 12.89
N SER A 619 -30.60 14.28 13.37
CA SER A 619 -30.22 14.67 14.73
C SER A 619 -31.45 15.13 15.50
N TRP A 620 -31.50 14.73 16.75
CA TRP A 620 -32.49 15.15 17.72
C TRP A 620 -31.82 15.90 18.85
N LYS A 621 -32.35 17.03 19.23
CA LYS A 621 -31.99 17.74 20.45
C LYS A 621 -33.07 17.44 21.50
N ILE A 622 -32.67 16.89 22.65
CA ILE A 622 -33.53 16.57 23.80
C ILE A 622 -32.89 17.26 24.99
N ASP A 623 -33.45 18.36 25.42
CA ASP A 623 -32.86 19.26 26.42
C ASP A 623 -31.42 19.66 26.06
N ASP A 624 -30.44 19.28 26.86
CA ASP A 624 -29.01 19.53 26.64
C ASP A 624 -28.30 18.42 25.87
N TYR A 625 -29.01 17.37 25.47
CA TYR A 625 -28.45 16.21 24.77
C TYR A 625 -28.71 16.26 23.28
N TYR A 626 -27.76 15.70 22.52
CA TYR A 626 -27.94 15.47 21.10
C TYR A 626 -27.80 13.99 20.79
N ILE A 627 -28.80 13.42 20.13
CA ILE A 627 -28.76 12.08 19.57
C ILE A 627 -28.70 12.24 18.05
N GLY A 628 -27.81 11.52 17.38
CA GLY A 628 -27.74 11.55 15.93
C GLY A 628 -27.59 10.17 15.34
N LEU A 629 -28.31 9.94 14.25
CA LEU A 629 -28.23 8.77 13.42
C LEU A 629 -27.65 9.16 12.06
N PHE A 630 -26.68 8.40 11.61
CA PHE A 630 -26.05 8.53 10.30
C PHE A 630 -25.98 7.16 9.62
N ALA A 631 -26.38 7.07 8.37
CA ALA A 631 -26.32 5.84 7.60
C ALA A 631 -25.78 6.09 6.20
N THR A 632 -24.99 5.16 5.70
CA THR A 632 -24.59 5.09 4.29
C THR A 632 -24.88 3.70 3.73
N ILE A 633 -25.30 3.64 2.48
CA ILE A 633 -25.35 2.42 1.68
C ILE A 633 -24.56 2.71 0.42
N ASN A 634 -23.54 1.91 0.16
CA ASN A 634 -22.73 2.04 -1.06
C ASN A 634 -22.99 0.87 -1.99
N ASN A 635 -22.84 1.14 -3.28
CA ASN A 635 -23.09 0.18 -4.34
C ASN A 635 -24.47 -0.47 -4.19
N ILE A 636 -25.52 0.38 -4.16
CA ILE A 636 -26.92 -0.05 -3.97
C ILE A 636 -27.36 -1.05 -5.04
N LEU A 637 -26.78 -0.93 -6.25
CA LEU A 637 -27.08 -1.81 -7.37
C LEU A 637 -26.33 -3.15 -7.32
N ASN A 638 -25.51 -3.36 -6.31
CA ASN A 638 -24.66 -4.54 -6.14
C ASN A 638 -23.84 -4.89 -7.40
N HIS A 639 -23.33 -3.88 -8.09
CA HIS A 639 -22.53 -4.08 -9.29
C HIS A 639 -21.16 -4.66 -8.92
N GLU A 640 -20.76 -5.73 -9.59
CA GLU A 640 -19.44 -6.34 -9.44
C GLU A 640 -18.47 -5.69 -10.44
N TYR A 641 -17.30 -5.28 -9.99
CA TYR A 641 -16.31 -4.59 -10.82
C TYR A 641 -14.88 -4.83 -10.33
N LYS A 642 -13.95 -4.89 -11.29
CA LYS A 642 -12.52 -5.00 -11.01
C LYS A 642 -11.99 -3.62 -10.59
N THR A 643 -11.25 -3.59 -9.47
CA THR A 643 -10.60 -2.36 -8.97
C THR A 643 -9.14 -2.28 -9.36
N GLY A 644 -8.53 -3.41 -9.71
CA GLY A 644 -7.14 -3.55 -10.07
C GLY A 644 -6.80 -5.00 -10.34
N GLY A 645 -5.54 -5.27 -10.58
CA GLY A 645 -4.98 -6.58 -10.82
C GLY A 645 -3.59 -6.45 -11.41
N PHE A 646 -2.92 -7.55 -11.64
CA PHE A 646 -1.57 -7.59 -12.20
C PHE A 646 -1.37 -8.85 -13.06
N GLU A 647 -0.52 -8.71 -14.08
CA GLU A 647 0.03 -9.85 -14.83
C GLU A 647 0.97 -10.63 -13.92
N GLN A 648 0.94 -11.96 -13.97
CA GLN A 648 1.87 -12.79 -13.22
C GLN A 648 3.25 -12.82 -13.90
N GLY A 649 4.33 -12.95 -13.13
CA GLY A 649 5.69 -13.16 -13.64
C GLY A 649 5.96 -14.56 -14.22
N ARG A 650 4.95 -15.45 -14.18
CA ARG A 650 4.94 -16.74 -14.85
C ARG A 650 4.66 -16.52 -16.34
N ASN A 651 5.13 -17.40 -17.22
CA ASN A 651 5.04 -17.24 -18.69
C ASN A 651 5.77 -15.96 -19.17
N ALA A 652 7.01 -15.76 -18.75
CA ALA A 652 7.75 -14.53 -19.02
C ALA A 652 8.27 -14.42 -20.47
N ASN A 653 8.17 -15.46 -21.27
CA ASN A 653 8.57 -15.47 -22.68
C ASN A 653 7.41 -15.68 -23.65
N TYR A 654 7.69 -15.45 -24.93
CA TYR A 654 6.71 -15.48 -26.01
C TYR A 654 6.03 -16.86 -26.17
N GLN A 655 6.81 -17.94 -26.12
CA GLN A 655 6.28 -19.28 -26.35
C GLN A 655 5.37 -19.72 -25.21
N GLU A 656 5.79 -19.52 -23.96
CA GLU A 656 5.01 -19.88 -22.78
C GLU A 656 3.73 -19.05 -22.68
N LEU A 657 3.82 -17.72 -22.88
CA LEU A 657 2.65 -16.85 -22.85
C LEU A 657 1.66 -17.20 -23.98
N SER A 658 2.17 -17.42 -25.21
CA SER A 658 1.33 -17.81 -26.34
C SER A 658 0.65 -19.16 -26.09
N ALA A 659 1.39 -20.14 -25.57
CA ALA A 659 0.84 -21.44 -25.23
C ALA A 659 -0.27 -21.33 -24.15
N ASP A 660 -0.05 -20.55 -23.10
CA ASP A 660 -1.03 -20.37 -22.00
C ASP A 660 -2.29 -19.63 -22.48
N VAL A 661 -2.15 -18.59 -23.30
CA VAL A 661 -3.29 -17.82 -23.84
C VAL A 661 -4.17 -18.66 -24.77
N ASN A 662 -3.56 -19.60 -25.51
CA ASN A 662 -4.28 -20.46 -26.44
C ASN A 662 -4.95 -21.69 -25.78
N LYS A 663 -4.75 -21.91 -24.46
CA LYS A 663 -5.44 -22.98 -23.74
C LYS A 663 -6.93 -22.66 -23.53
N PRO A 664 -7.78 -23.67 -23.38
CA PRO A 664 -9.21 -23.46 -23.08
C PRO A 664 -9.43 -22.58 -21.83
N ARG A 665 -8.53 -22.69 -20.87
CA ARG A 665 -8.47 -21.87 -19.65
C ARG A 665 -7.01 -21.64 -19.28
N ARG A 666 -6.63 -20.38 -19.08
CA ARG A 666 -5.26 -20.01 -18.73
C ARG A 666 -4.88 -20.51 -17.33
N VAL A 667 -3.70 -21.12 -17.19
CA VAL A 667 -3.14 -21.55 -15.91
C VAL A 667 -2.60 -20.35 -15.13
N PHE A 668 -1.86 -19.47 -15.80
CA PHE A 668 -1.24 -18.28 -15.21
C PHE A 668 -1.84 -16.98 -15.71
N GLY A 669 -3.18 -16.95 -15.82
CA GLY A 669 -3.90 -15.71 -16.13
C GLY A 669 -3.65 -14.61 -15.09
N PRO A 670 -3.96 -13.34 -15.40
CA PRO A 670 -3.84 -12.24 -14.45
C PRO A 670 -4.63 -12.49 -13.17
N LYS A 671 -4.13 -11.93 -12.06
CA LYS A 671 -4.85 -11.90 -10.77
C LYS A 671 -5.54 -10.57 -10.59
N TYR A 672 -6.76 -10.58 -10.05
CA TYR A 672 -7.62 -9.41 -9.94
C TYR A 672 -8.04 -9.12 -8.50
N TRP A 673 -8.30 -7.84 -8.20
CA TRP A 673 -9.07 -7.41 -7.05
C TRP A 673 -10.43 -6.90 -7.51
N TYR A 674 -11.47 -7.32 -6.82
CA TYR A 674 -12.83 -6.82 -7.02
C TYR A 674 -13.20 -5.79 -5.98
N GLY A 675 -14.07 -4.85 -6.37
CA GLY A 675 -14.73 -3.92 -5.48
C GLY A 675 -15.74 -4.65 -4.59
N ARG A 676 -16.11 -4.00 -3.51
CA ARG A 676 -17.16 -4.55 -2.65
C ARG A 676 -18.53 -4.40 -3.33
N GLY A 677 -19.35 -5.42 -3.22
CA GLY A 677 -20.78 -5.33 -3.53
C GLY A 677 -21.51 -4.36 -2.60
N THR A 678 -22.81 -4.50 -2.46
CA THR A 678 -23.60 -3.65 -1.55
C THR A 678 -23.06 -3.72 -0.13
N ASN A 679 -22.73 -2.56 0.41
CA ASN A 679 -22.23 -2.45 1.77
C ASN A 679 -22.81 -1.24 2.49
N TYR A 680 -22.92 -1.34 3.82
CA TYR A 680 -23.49 -0.31 4.65
C TYR A 680 -22.57 0.11 5.79
N PHE A 681 -22.86 1.29 6.31
CA PHE A 681 -22.34 1.80 7.57
C PHE A 681 -23.46 2.55 8.30
N LEU A 682 -23.72 2.17 9.53
CA LEU A 682 -24.69 2.81 10.43
C LEU A 682 -23.94 3.35 11.65
N ASN A 683 -24.25 4.57 12.06
CA ASN A 683 -23.62 5.20 13.21
C ASN A 683 -24.66 5.92 14.07
N LEU A 684 -24.72 5.55 15.33
CA LEU A 684 -25.51 6.23 16.35
C LEU A 684 -24.55 6.95 17.29
N TYR A 685 -24.79 8.25 17.52
CA TYR A 685 -23.99 9.00 18.48
C TYR A 685 -24.90 9.70 19.50
N PHE A 686 -24.37 9.81 20.69
CA PHE A 686 -24.94 10.56 21.79
C PHE A 686 -23.91 11.58 22.23
N ARG A 687 -24.33 12.84 22.43
CA ARG A 687 -23.48 13.95 22.88
C ARG A 687 -24.21 14.70 23.99
N PHE A 688 -23.47 15.00 25.07
CA PHE A 688 -23.94 15.73 26.23
C PHE A 688 -22.96 16.83 26.61
#